data_9a419bd207d901fbe7125551106a2bba
#
_entry.id   9a419bd207d901fbe7125551106a2bba
#
_cell.length_a   1.000
_cell.length_b   1.000
_cell.length_c   1.000
_cell.angle_alpha   90.00
_cell.angle_beta   90.00
_cell.angle_gamma   90.00
#
_symmetry.space_group_name_H-M   'P 1'
#
loop_
_entity.id
_entity.type
_entity.pdbx_description
1 polymer ?
#
loop_
_entity_poly.entity_id
_entity_poly.type
_entity_poly.pdbx_seq_one_letter_code
_entity_poly.pdbx_strand_id
1 'polypeptide(L)'
;MDPFIVDKDGTQKGGDLYFNLGDISEDILKDGKKFFEQGLPLDADITKVDTTVWGKIPKTQSTVKAFDNSPGARAKQDVGLDGLPTNEEQQFPTYKNYVEKINQKIDGETRQKWQSDPFSPLNDPAGDNYHFYRGSDYDAQEKDILSRYKYYNGTEGNSPEAENTQENYSTSATSLPDGEDLNGDNTMNEYEKYYQYHVQIKREAMEVGRNYITDKIVSNVKLENGKVEPVTWYQFKIPIREYDEKIGNIRNFKSIRFIRIFLTNFEQETHLRFATLDLVRGEWRSYTKSLFPAGSTPISEGKLDVHSVNIEEDADKTPVNYILPPGITRETDPGQPQLLQLNEQSMALRIKDLAPNDARAVYKNTSYDMRQYKRLQMFVHAEKLVDDPSNLQDYQLTCFIRLGSDMVNNYYEYEVPLRVTPHGKYLNEKNEDREIVWPLENMFDFPFSTLIEAKLKRDKYLQTSGGNATTLTPYEVYDPDNPKNKIRIVGNPSISDIENIMIGIRNVSGEIKSGEIWVNELRMSKFNESDGWAAMGNLAVGLSDIGSLNFSGRIETAGYGSLESNVMNRRLEDLRQMNFSTALEVGRFLPEKAKLQIPLYFSYTNETVSPKYNPLNQDVELKDALENLTSKTERDSLLNLSQEVNTSKSFNISNARINIRSKKPQFYDPANWRFTYAYIESDKYTPEIEQDMNKSQRAAIDYSFNFNPQPWEPFKNIKSLNKPAFKIISDFNIYYLPSSINFNTNLNRQYSQTKLRSLETSSVDIS
;
A
#
# COMPACT_ATOMS: atom_id res chain seq x y z
N MET A 1 -12.15 0.71 -32.41
CA MET A 1 -12.79 0.83 -33.71
C MET A 1 -13.79 -0.29 -33.82
N ASP A 2 -14.91 -0.07 -34.48
CA ASP A 2 -15.88 -1.13 -34.76
C ASP A 2 -15.21 -2.21 -35.62
N PRO A 3 -15.08 -3.46 -35.18
CA PRO A 3 -14.43 -4.52 -35.96
C PRO A 3 -15.24 -4.92 -37.16
N PHE A 4 -16.49 -4.49 -37.27
CA PHE A 4 -17.43 -4.84 -38.35
C PHE A 4 -17.68 -3.71 -39.33
N ILE A 5 -16.95 -2.58 -39.24
CA ILE A 5 -17.19 -1.41 -40.10
C ILE A 5 -17.03 -1.73 -41.62
N VAL A 6 -16.15 -2.65 -41.95
CA VAL A 6 -15.93 -3.10 -43.33
C VAL A 6 -16.89 -4.18 -43.79
N ASP A 7 -17.64 -4.79 -42.88
CA ASP A 7 -18.62 -5.83 -43.19
C ASP A 7 -20.03 -5.26 -43.43
N LYS A 8 -20.21 -4.64 -44.61
CA LYS A 8 -21.49 -4.01 -44.97
C LYS A 8 -22.62 -5.00 -45.18
N ASP A 9 -22.27 -6.22 -45.57
CA ASP A 9 -23.23 -7.25 -45.92
C ASP A 9 -23.62 -8.16 -44.74
N GLY A 10 -23.00 -7.94 -43.56
CA GLY A 10 -23.27 -8.73 -42.37
C GLY A 10 -22.81 -10.19 -42.45
N THR A 11 -21.86 -10.50 -43.35
CA THR A 11 -21.36 -11.86 -43.57
C THR A 11 -20.27 -12.27 -42.65
N GLN A 12 -19.62 -11.31 -41.96
CA GLN A 12 -18.50 -11.57 -41.05
C GLN A 12 -18.98 -12.24 -39.76
N LYS A 13 -18.46 -13.42 -39.50
CA LYS A 13 -18.78 -14.21 -38.33
C LYS A 13 -18.03 -13.79 -37.06
N GLY A 14 -16.94 -13.00 -37.23
CA GLY A 14 -16.06 -12.62 -36.15
C GLY A 14 -15.20 -13.79 -35.63
N GLY A 15 -14.74 -13.68 -34.40
CA GLY A 15 -13.87 -14.67 -33.78
C GLY A 15 -13.85 -14.54 -32.28
N ASP A 16 -12.76 -15.00 -31.66
CA ASP A 16 -12.60 -15.08 -30.24
C ASP A 16 -11.29 -14.40 -29.79
N LEU A 17 -11.36 -13.66 -28.69
CA LEU A 17 -10.23 -12.98 -28.05
C LEU A 17 -10.02 -13.58 -26.67
N TYR A 18 -8.80 -13.98 -26.36
CA TYR A 18 -8.42 -14.56 -25.08
C TYR A 18 -7.40 -13.72 -24.38
N PHE A 19 -7.51 -13.69 -23.04
CA PHE A 19 -6.54 -13.09 -22.12
C PHE A 19 -6.06 -14.15 -21.16
N ASN A 20 -4.75 -14.30 -21.02
CA ASN A 20 -4.13 -15.17 -20.03
C ASN A 20 -3.36 -14.32 -19.02
N LEU A 21 -3.71 -14.41 -17.74
CA LEU A 21 -3.06 -13.70 -16.66
C LEU A 21 -2.33 -14.66 -15.73
N GLY A 22 -1.03 -14.57 -15.64
CA GLY A 22 -0.26 -15.46 -14.77
C GLY A 22 1.21 -15.52 -15.10
N ASP A 23 1.78 -16.70 -14.97
CA ASP A 23 3.11 -17.03 -15.48
C ASP A 23 2.94 -17.75 -16.82
N ILE A 24 3.62 -17.25 -17.83
CA ILE A 24 3.58 -17.73 -19.20
C ILE A 24 5.01 -18.09 -19.57
N SER A 25 5.20 -19.20 -20.26
CA SER A 25 6.53 -19.60 -20.70
C SER A 25 7.14 -18.55 -21.62
N GLU A 26 8.34 -18.12 -21.30
CA GLU A 26 9.16 -17.23 -22.12
C GLU A 26 10.01 -18.04 -23.11
N ASP A 27 10.17 -19.35 -22.89
CA ASP A 27 10.87 -20.26 -23.79
C ASP A 27 10.02 -20.55 -25.02
N ILE A 28 10.11 -19.68 -26.01
CA ILE A 28 9.37 -19.77 -27.28
C ILE A 28 9.92 -20.92 -28.13
N LEU A 29 11.24 -21.09 -28.13
CA LEU A 29 11.94 -22.10 -28.90
C LEU A 29 11.89 -23.50 -28.27
N LYS A 30 11.47 -23.59 -27.01
CA LYS A 30 11.32 -24.83 -26.19
C LYS A 30 12.59 -25.67 -26.12
N ASP A 31 13.70 -25.00 -25.88
CA ASP A 31 15.00 -25.63 -25.76
C ASP A 31 15.62 -25.51 -24.36
N GLY A 32 14.92 -24.85 -23.43
CA GLY A 32 15.34 -24.61 -22.04
C GLY A 32 16.54 -23.66 -21.92
N LYS A 33 16.80 -22.84 -22.94
CA LYS A 33 17.92 -21.88 -22.96
C LYS A 33 17.40 -20.50 -23.28
N LYS A 34 18.02 -19.50 -22.65
CA LYS A 34 17.75 -18.10 -22.90
C LYS A 34 18.50 -17.64 -24.16
N PHE A 35 17.78 -17.38 -25.22
CA PHE A 35 18.37 -16.90 -26.47
C PHE A 35 17.97 -15.46 -26.81
N PHE A 36 18.82 -14.85 -27.64
CA PHE A 36 18.53 -13.61 -28.34
C PHE A 36 18.25 -13.93 -29.80
N GLU A 37 17.43 -13.12 -30.44
CA GLU A 37 17.21 -13.16 -31.89
C GLU A 37 18.47 -12.75 -32.66
N GLN A 38 19.40 -13.66 -32.80
CA GLN A 38 20.62 -13.43 -33.58
C GLN A 38 20.73 -14.32 -34.81
N GLY A 39 19.69 -15.10 -35.06
CA GLY A 39 19.61 -16.01 -36.18
C GLY A 39 20.78 -17.01 -36.26
N LEU A 40 21.26 -17.28 -37.45
CA LEU A 40 22.39 -18.18 -37.70
C LEU A 40 23.73 -17.53 -37.24
N PRO A 41 24.77 -18.33 -36.91
CA PRO A 41 26.10 -17.82 -36.69
C PRO A 41 26.61 -17.04 -37.94
N LEU A 42 27.51 -16.05 -37.74
CA LEU A 42 28.05 -15.18 -38.77
C LEU A 42 28.63 -15.92 -39.98
N ASP A 43 29.21 -17.08 -39.76
CA ASP A 43 29.77 -17.97 -40.80
C ASP A 43 28.70 -18.87 -41.47
N ALA A 44 27.45 -18.76 -41.06
CA ALA A 44 26.33 -19.60 -41.49
C ALA A 44 26.60 -21.11 -41.31
N ASP A 45 27.45 -21.50 -40.37
CA ASP A 45 27.85 -22.88 -40.14
C ASP A 45 26.75 -23.65 -39.38
N ILE A 46 25.98 -24.44 -40.11
CA ILE A 46 24.89 -25.27 -39.59
C ILE A 46 25.35 -26.34 -38.59
N THR A 47 26.65 -26.63 -38.50
CA THR A 47 27.16 -27.54 -37.45
C THR A 47 27.21 -26.93 -36.07
N LYS A 48 27.14 -25.62 -35.98
CA LYS A 48 27.12 -24.84 -34.78
C LYS A 48 25.70 -24.49 -34.30
N VAL A 49 24.68 -25.06 -34.88
CA VAL A 49 23.29 -24.84 -34.49
C VAL A 49 22.67 -26.15 -33.97
N ASP A 50 21.72 -25.99 -33.06
CA ASP A 50 20.81 -27.03 -32.62
C ASP A 50 19.45 -26.87 -33.33
N THR A 51 18.75 -27.97 -33.58
CA THR A 51 17.43 -27.95 -34.18
C THR A 51 16.38 -28.13 -33.10
N THR A 52 15.47 -27.19 -32.99
CA THR A 52 14.30 -27.24 -32.11
C THR A 52 13.04 -27.67 -32.85
N VAL A 53 11.89 -27.67 -32.20
CA VAL A 53 10.58 -27.92 -32.83
C VAL A 53 10.23 -26.80 -33.81
N TRP A 54 10.70 -25.58 -33.55
CA TRP A 54 10.31 -24.37 -34.29
C TRP A 54 11.37 -23.90 -35.31
N GLY A 55 12.63 -24.28 -35.14
CA GLY A 55 13.67 -23.80 -36.03
C GLY A 55 15.08 -24.22 -35.62
N LYS A 56 16.08 -23.40 -35.94
CA LYS A 56 17.48 -23.60 -35.65
C LYS A 56 18.03 -22.49 -34.76
N ILE A 57 18.77 -22.86 -33.72
CA ILE A 57 19.36 -21.93 -32.77
C ILE A 57 20.86 -22.17 -32.64
N PRO A 58 21.70 -21.10 -32.41
CA PRO A 58 23.13 -21.27 -32.18
C PRO A 58 23.38 -22.13 -30.94
N LYS A 59 24.35 -23.06 -30.99
CA LYS A 59 24.78 -23.87 -29.82
C LYS A 59 25.39 -23.00 -28.72
N THR A 60 26.03 -21.93 -29.10
CA THR A 60 26.72 -21.02 -28.17
C THR A 60 25.97 -19.70 -28.15
N GLN A 61 25.43 -19.36 -26.99
CA GLN A 61 24.80 -18.07 -26.79
C GLN A 61 25.83 -16.94 -26.91
N SER A 62 25.48 -15.85 -27.61
CA SER A 62 26.31 -14.66 -27.63
C SER A 62 26.43 -14.04 -26.24
N THR A 63 27.65 -13.67 -25.86
CA THR A 63 27.92 -12.98 -24.58
C THR A 63 27.50 -11.51 -24.61
N VAL A 64 27.27 -10.96 -25.81
CA VAL A 64 26.88 -9.57 -26.00
C VAL A 64 25.49 -9.57 -26.63
N LYS A 65 24.55 -8.90 -26.00
CA LYS A 65 23.21 -8.66 -26.53
C LYS A 65 23.28 -7.55 -27.60
N ALA A 66 23.79 -7.88 -28.77
CA ALA A 66 23.87 -6.97 -29.89
C ALA A 66 24.06 -7.75 -31.20
N PHE A 67 23.51 -7.22 -32.28
CA PHE A 67 23.87 -7.69 -33.62
C PHE A 67 25.30 -7.28 -33.99
N ASP A 68 25.93 -8.05 -34.83
CA ASP A 68 27.25 -7.72 -35.36
C ASP A 68 27.15 -6.59 -36.39
N ASN A 69 27.96 -5.56 -36.23
CA ASN A 69 27.98 -4.39 -37.14
C ASN A 69 28.95 -4.52 -38.30
N SER A 70 29.52 -5.71 -38.52
CA SER A 70 30.40 -5.94 -39.71
C SER A 70 29.56 -5.87 -40.99
N PRO A 71 30.08 -5.32 -42.08
CA PRO A 71 29.36 -5.21 -43.36
C PRO A 71 28.79 -6.55 -43.81
N GLY A 72 27.47 -6.60 -44.02
CA GLY A 72 26.74 -7.80 -44.46
C GLY A 72 26.55 -8.88 -43.39
N ALA A 73 26.92 -8.63 -42.15
CA ALA A 73 26.67 -9.55 -41.03
C ALA A 73 25.19 -9.61 -40.70
N ARG A 74 24.52 -8.47 -40.71
CA ARG A 74 23.09 -8.32 -40.34
C ARG A 74 22.19 -9.22 -41.21
N ALA A 75 22.39 -9.21 -42.51
CA ALA A 75 21.62 -10.04 -43.42
C ALA A 75 21.76 -11.55 -43.21
N LYS A 76 22.80 -11.99 -42.49
CA LYS A 76 23.01 -13.40 -42.13
C LYS A 76 22.48 -13.72 -40.72
N GLN A 77 22.42 -12.73 -39.84
CA GLN A 77 21.93 -12.88 -38.49
C GLN A 77 20.41 -12.68 -38.37
N ASP A 78 19.89 -11.84 -39.25
CA ASP A 78 18.49 -11.41 -39.22
C ASP A 78 17.63 -12.34 -40.12
N VAL A 79 17.42 -13.54 -39.64
CA VAL A 79 16.61 -14.60 -40.27
C VAL A 79 15.34 -14.91 -39.48
N GLY A 80 14.81 -13.92 -38.80
CA GLY A 80 13.65 -14.08 -37.91
C GLY A 80 13.98 -14.74 -36.57
N LEU A 81 12.96 -15.03 -35.79
CA LEU A 81 13.09 -15.66 -34.47
C LEU A 81 13.43 -17.16 -34.55
N ASP A 82 13.13 -17.82 -35.63
CA ASP A 82 13.29 -19.26 -35.80
C ASP A 82 14.66 -19.68 -36.36
N GLY A 83 15.50 -18.73 -36.76
CA GLY A 83 16.83 -18.99 -37.30
C GLY A 83 16.81 -19.70 -38.67
N LEU A 84 15.73 -19.58 -39.42
CA LEU A 84 15.55 -20.14 -40.76
C LEU A 84 15.24 -19.02 -41.75
N PRO A 85 15.88 -18.99 -42.91
CA PRO A 85 15.39 -18.14 -43.98
C PRO A 85 14.08 -18.72 -44.58
N THR A 86 13.19 -17.86 -45.04
CA THR A 86 11.82 -18.19 -45.53
C THR A 86 11.76 -19.39 -46.47
N ASN A 87 12.76 -19.57 -47.35
CA ASN A 87 12.81 -20.71 -48.27
C ASN A 87 13.11 -22.04 -47.58
N GLU A 88 13.76 -22.04 -46.39
CA GLU A 88 13.99 -23.23 -45.58
C GLU A 88 12.80 -23.52 -44.67
N GLU A 89 12.08 -22.52 -44.18
CA GLU A 89 10.88 -22.68 -43.37
C GLU A 89 9.84 -23.55 -44.08
N GLN A 90 9.59 -23.31 -45.35
CA GLN A 90 8.61 -24.08 -46.16
C GLN A 90 8.96 -25.58 -46.21
N GLN A 91 10.22 -25.95 -45.98
CA GLN A 91 10.69 -27.33 -45.96
C GLN A 91 10.80 -27.89 -44.55
N PHE A 92 10.81 -27.02 -43.54
CA PHE A 92 10.93 -27.44 -42.15
C PHE A 92 9.68 -28.20 -41.68
N PRO A 93 9.82 -29.35 -40.98
CA PRO A 93 8.69 -30.26 -40.73
C PRO A 93 7.48 -29.60 -40.05
N THR A 94 7.70 -28.73 -39.08
CA THR A 94 6.63 -28.04 -38.34
C THR A 94 5.83 -27.13 -39.28
N TYR A 95 6.50 -26.27 -40.01
CA TYR A 95 5.87 -25.31 -40.89
C TYR A 95 5.27 -25.97 -42.14
N LYS A 96 5.91 -26.96 -42.70
CA LYS A 96 5.36 -27.75 -43.79
C LYS A 96 4.01 -28.39 -43.43
N ASN A 97 3.93 -29.02 -42.25
CA ASN A 97 2.68 -29.58 -41.73
C ASN A 97 1.60 -28.50 -41.51
N TYR A 98 2.00 -27.32 -41.08
CA TYR A 98 1.11 -26.18 -40.90
C TYR A 98 0.56 -25.69 -42.25
N VAL A 99 1.41 -25.43 -43.20
CA VAL A 99 1.02 -25.02 -44.54
C VAL A 99 0.12 -26.04 -45.24
N GLU A 100 0.40 -27.33 -45.12
CA GLU A 100 -0.45 -28.39 -45.62
C GLU A 100 -1.86 -28.36 -45.02
N LYS A 101 -1.99 -28.15 -43.72
CA LYS A 101 -3.28 -28.03 -43.00
C LYS A 101 -4.04 -26.77 -43.45
N ILE A 102 -3.37 -25.65 -43.60
CA ILE A 102 -3.99 -24.41 -44.10
C ILE A 102 -4.50 -24.59 -45.51
N ASN A 103 -3.68 -25.12 -46.41
CA ASN A 103 -4.06 -25.37 -47.80
C ASN A 103 -5.31 -26.24 -47.97
N GLN A 104 -5.60 -27.11 -46.98
CA GLN A 104 -6.82 -27.92 -46.96
C GLN A 104 -8.07 -27.12 -46.54
N LYS A 105 -7.91 -26.03 -45.85
CA LYS A 105 -9.00 -25.27 -45.21
C LYS A 105 -9.37 -23.99 -45.92
N ILE A 106 -8.42 -23.35 -46.61
CA ILE A 106 -8.66 -22.09 -47.32
C ILE A 106 -9.40 -22.28 -48.61
N ASP A 107 -10.27 -21.34 -48.95
CA ASP A 107 -10.95 -21.29 -50.28
C ASP A 107 -10.00 -20.91 -51.41
N GLY A 108 -10.50 -21.00 -52.63
CA GLY A 108 -9.69 -20.75 -53.84
C GLY A 108 -9.29 -19.29 -54.01
N GLU A 109 -10.12 -18.35 -53.59
CA GLU A 109 -9.88 -16.92 -53.69
C GLU A 109 -8.81 -16.48 -52.69
N THR A 110 -8.94 -16.89 -51.44
CA THR A 110 -7.92 -16.66 -50.39
C THR A 110 -6.58 -17.28 -50.77
N ARG A 111 -6.58 -18.49 -51.33
CA ARG A 111 -5.35 -19.14 -51.80
C ARG A 111 -4.65 -18.32 -52.87
N GLN A 112 -5.38 -17.81 -53.89
CA GLN A 112 -4.81 -16.98 -54.91
C GLN A 112 -4.23 -15.67 -54.36
N LYS A 113 -4.94 -15.01 -53.48
CA LYS A 113 -4.48 -13.81 -52.78
C LYS A 113 -3.18 -14.10 -52.00
N TRP A 114 -3.13 -15.18 -51.23
CA TRP A 114 -1.99 -15.52 -50.40
C TRP A 114 -0.76 -15.99 -51.20
N GLN A 115 -0.95 -16.61 -52.35
CA GLN A 115 0.17 -16.97 -53.22
C GLN A 115 0.95 -15.76 -53.73
N SER A 116 0.30 -14.61 -53.85
CA SER A 116 0.92 -13.36 -54.33
C SER A 116 1.42 -12.46 -53.19
N ASP A 117 1.05 -12.73 -51.94
CA ASP A 117 1.45 -11.93 -50.76
C ASP A 117 2.67 -12.56 -50.10
N PRO A 118 3.86 -11.91 -50.13
CA PRO A 118 5.09 -12.45 -49.54
C PRO A 118 5.01 -12.66 -48.03
N PHE A 119 4.11 -11.98 -47.33
CA PHE A 119 3.89 -12.10 -45.90
C PHE A 119 2.73 -13.01 -45.55
N SER A 120 2.21 -13.76 -46.49
CA SER A 120 1.12 -14.69 -46.20
C SER A 120 1.64 -15.96 -45.50
N PRO A 121 0.80 -16.70 -44.75
CA PRO A 121 1.17 -17.97 -44.17
C PRO A 121 1.64 -19.05 -45.14
N LEU A 122 1.40 -18.88 -46.44
CA LEU A 122 1.90 -19.79 -47.51
C LEU A 122 3.35 -19.48 -47.89
N ASN A 123 3.75 -18.22 -47.83
CA ASN A 123 5.06 -17.73 -48.23
C ASN A 123 5.98 -17.48 -47.04
N ASP A 124 5.43 -17.12 -45.92
CA ASP A 124 6.09 -16.87 -44.62
C ASP A 124 5.36 -17.67 -43.52
N PRO A 125 5.65 -18.97 -43.40
CA PRO A 125 4.94 -19.82 -42.46
C PRO A 125 5.26 -19.56 -40.99
N ALA A 126 6.45 -19.05 -40.67
CA ALA A 126 6.85 -18.64 -39.35
C ALA A 126 6.18 -17.31 -38.95
N GLY A 127 5.88 -16.45 -39.93
CA GLY A 127 5.26 -15.15 -39.70
C GLY A 127 6.22 -14.12 -39.13
N ASP A 128 7.52 -14.26 -39.40
CA ASP A 128 8.60 -13.44 -38.85
C ASP A 128 9.37 -12.62 -39.89
N ASN A 129 8.85 -12.49 -41.11
CA ASN A 129 9.34 -11.57 -42.10
C ASN A 129 8.91 -10.14 -41.80
N TYR A 130 9.50 -9.55 -40.76
CA TYR A 130 9.20 -8.17 -40.38
C TYR A 130 9.83 -7.16 -41.34
N HIS A 131 9.23 -6.00 -41.43
CA HIS A 131 9.73 -4.89 -42.24
C HIS A 131 9.75 -3.61 -41.39
N PHE A 132 10.88 -2.93 -41.39
CA PHE A 132 10.96 -1.64 -40.72
C PHE A 132 10.00 -0.62 -41.35
N TYR A 133 9.29 0.14 -40.54
CA TYR A 133 8.24 1.06 -41.00
C TYR A 133 8.72 2.22 -41.90
N ARG A 134 10.03 2.50 -41.86
CA ARG A 134 10.70 3.43 -42.78
C ARG A 134 11.50 2.63 -43.81
N GLY A 135 11.69 3.22 -44.95
CA GLY A 135 12.48 2.63 -46.03
C GLY A 135 12.17 3.28 -47.34
N SER A 136 13.19 3.41 -48.19
CA SER A 136 13.04 4.00 -49.54
C SER A 136 12.10 3.22 -50.45
N ASP A 137 11.92 1.93 -50.18
CA ASP A 137 10.96 1.06 -50.85
C ASP A 137 9.51 1.43 -50.53
N TYR A 138 9.21 1.69 -49.26
CA TYR A 138 7.89 2.17 -48.83
C TYR A 138 7.64 3.61 -49.29
N ASP A 139 8.67 4.45 -49.30
CA ASP A 139 8.57 5.81 -49.82
C ASP A 139 8.28 5.81 -51.35
N ALA A 140 8.95 4.95 -52.11
CA ALA A 140 8.70 4.77 -53.52
C ALA A 140 7.30 4.22 -53.84
N GLN A 141 6.71 3.47 -52.90
CA GLN A 141 5.36 2.92 -53.03
C GLN A 141 4.28 3.85 -52.45
N GLU A 142 4.68 5.02 -51.90
CA GLU A 142 3.79 5.97 -51.23
C GLU A 142 2.88 5.29 -50.17
N LYS A 143 3.43 4.32 -49.43
CA LYS A 143 2.68 3.57 -48.40
C LYS A 143 2.16 4.49 -47.31
N ASP A 144 0.89 4.34 -46.98
CA ASP A 144 0.29 5.01 -45.82
C ASP A 144 0.84 4.47 -44.51
N ILE A 145 0.58 5.20 -43.40
CA ILE A 145 1.12 4.88 -42.08
C ILE A 145 0.66 3.51 -41.56
N LEU A 146 -0.57 3.08 -41.83
CA LEU A 146 -1.08 1.77 -41.39
C LEU A 146 -0.39 0.65 -42.15
N SER A 147 -0.21 0.80 -43.46
CA SER A 147 0.50 -0.16 -44.31
C SER A 147 1.98 -0.29 -43.93
N ARG A 148 2.61 0.79 -43.45
CA ARG A 148 4.00 0.79 -42.99
C ARG A 148 4.17 0.02 -41.69
N TYR A 149 3.21 0.13 -40.77
CA TYR A 149 3.26 -0.58 -39.46
C TYR A 149 2.69 -2.00 -39.51
N LYS A 150 2.14 -2.44 -40.63
CA LYS A 150 1.51 -3.75 -40.74
C LYS A 150 2.46 -4.91 -40.45
N TYR A 151 3.71 -4.78 -40.88
CA TYR A 151 4.75 -5.80 -40.72
C TYR A 151 5.92 -5.34 -39.85
N TYR A 152 5.69 -4.32 -39.04
CA TYR A 152 6.67 -3.83 -38.11
C TYR A 152 6.49 -4.49 -36.77
N ASN A 153 7.57 -5.01 -36.16
CA ASN A 153 7.56 -5.64 -34.87
C ASN A 153 8.66 -5.08 -33.98
N GLY A 154 8.52 -3.82 -33.57
CA GLY A 154 9.35 -3.16 -32.58
C GLY A 154 10.84 -3.09 -32.92
N THR A 155 11.64 -3.64 -31.98
CA THR A 155 13.11 -3.62 -32.06
C THR A 155 13.70 -4.86 -32.71
N GLU A 156 12.89 -5.70 -33.34
CA GLU A 156 13.35 -6.92 -33.96
C GLU A 156 14.27 -6.72 -35.16
N GLY A 157 14.96 -7.78 -35.49
CA GLY A 157 16.14 -7.79 -36.30
C GLY A 157 16.02 -7.30 -37.74
N ASN A 158 14.83 -7.22 -38.31
CA ASN A 158 14.57 -6.77 -39.66
C ASN A 158 14.72 -5.25 -39.87
N SER A 159 15.24 -4.54 -38.90
CA SER A 159 15.57 -3.12 -39.03
C SER A 159 16.77 -2.94 -40.00
N PRO A 160 16.70 -2.02 -40.97
CA PRO A 160 17.80 -1.81 -41.90
C PRO A 160 19.05 -1.31 -41.16
N GLU A 161 20.23 -1.70 -41.68
CA GLU A 161 21.49 -1.12 -41.25
C GLU A 161 21.54 0.38 -41.60
N ALA A 162 22.25 1.17 -40.77
CA ALA A 162 22.36 2.62 -40.99
C ALA A 162 22.91 2.98 -42.38
N GLU A 163 23.70 2.10 -42.99
CA GLU A 163 24.27 2.25 -44.32
C GLU A 163 23.23 2.01 -45.44
N ASN A 164 22.16 1.29 -45.15
CA ASN A 164 21.09 0.99 -46.11
C ASN A 164 19.92 1.99 -46.06
N THR A 165 19.93 2.90 -45.11
CA THR A 165 18.95 3.97 -45.05
C THR A 165 19.46 5.21 -45.78
N GLN A 166 18.71 5.68 -46.80
CA GLN A 166 19.06 6.93 -47.51
C GLN A 166 18.72 8.20 -46.68
N GLU A 167 18.50 8.08 -45.40
CA GLU A 167 18.15 9.19 -44.52
C GLU A 167 19.39 9.91 -44.01
N ASN A 168 19.38 11.23 -44.01
CA ASN A 168 20.49 12.08 -43.60
C ASN A 168 20.82 12.08 -42.10
N TYR A 169 20.12 11.31 -41.29
CA TYR A 169 20.34 11.13 -39.87
C TYR A 169 20.20 9.65 -39.55
N SER A 170 20.99 9.20 -38.59
CA SER A 170 20.92 7.83 -38.07
C SER A 170 19.54 7.56 -37.47
N THR A 171 18.64 7.10 -38.31
CA THR A 171 17.43 6.45 -37.81
C THR A 171 17.85 5.04 -37.49
N SER A 172 18.30 4.91 -36.31
CA SER A 172 18.79 3.76 -35.64
C SER A 172 18.23 2.43 -36.20
N ALA A 173 19.02 1.80 -37.06
CA ALA A 173 19.04 0.37 -37.06
C ALA A 173 19.15 -0.06 -35.61
N THR A 174 18.23 -0.85 -35.10
CA THR A 174 18.39 -1.36 -33.76
C THR A 174 19.61 -2.28 -33.76
N SER A 175 20.50 -2.05 -32.82
CA SER A 175 21.67 -2.90 -32.60
C SER A 175 21.38 -4.02 -31.59
N LEU A 176 20.17 -4.04 -31.03
CA LEU A 176 19.77 -4.96 -29.99
C LEU A 176 18.76 -5.98 -30.55
N PRO A 177 19.11 -7.27 -30.57
CA PRO A 177 18.16 -8.32 -30.89
C PRO A 177 17.13 -8.47 -29.79
N ASP A 178 15.95 -8.91 -30.16
CA ASP A 178 14.96 -9.38 -29.19
C ASP A 178 15.47 -10.61 -28.44
N GLY A 179 14.86 -10.90 -27.32
CA GLY A 179 15.21 -12.03 -26.50
C GLY A 179 13.97 -12.66 -25.89
N GLU A 180 14.09 -13.94 -25.56
CA GLU A 180 13.00 -14.68 -24.92
C GLU A 180 12.71 -14.19 -23.50
N ASP A 181 13.68 -13.56 -22.81
CA ASP A 181 13.49 -12.91 -21.50
C ASP A 181 12.76 -11.57 -21.67
N LEU A 182 11.44 -11.63 -21.73
CA LEU A 182 10.59 -10.47 -22.00
C LEU A 182 10.59 -9.44 -20.88
N ASN A 183 10.74 -9.88 -19.62
CA ASN A 183 10.72 -8.99 -18.45
C ASN A 183 12.10 -8.45 -18.08
N GLY A 184 13.18 -8.96 -18.69
CA GLY A 184 14.56 -8.52 -18.45
C GLY A 184 15.11 -8.89 -17.09
N ASP A 185 14.54 -9.89 -16.40
CA ASP A 185 14.99 -10.31 -15.06
C ASP A 185 16.18 -11.28 -15.08
N ASN A 186 16.71 -11.59 -16.26
CA ASN A 186 17.79 -12.54 -16.52
C ASN A 186 17.49 -14.00 -16.18
N THR A 187 16.26 -14.32 -15.91
CA THR A 187 15.78 -15.71 -15.75
C THR A 187 14.80 -16.01 -16.87
N MET A 188 14.65 -17.26 -17.23
CA MET A 188 13.64 -17.70 -18.18
C MET A 188 12.53 -18.45 -17.48
N ASN A 189 11.30 -18.00 -17.63
CA ASN A 189 10.14 -18.69 -17.09
C ASN A 189 9.68 -19.78 -18.09
N GLU A 190 9.69 -21.03 -17.63
CA GLU A 190 9.23 -22.16 -18.44
C GLU A 190 7.83 -22.64 -18.05
N TYR A 191 7.20 -22.00 -17.06
CA TYR A 191 5.93 -22.47 -16.50
C TYR A 191 4.74 -21.84 -17.20
N GLU A 192 3.77 -22.67 -17.54
CA GLU A 192 2.44 -22.29 -18.00
C GLU A 192 1.44 -22.44 -16.86
N LYS A 193 1.11 -21.38 -16.13
CA LYS A 193 0.13 -21.36 -15.06
C LYS A 193 -0.58 -20.01 -15.00
N TYR A 194 -1.79 -19.95 -15.49
CA TYR A 194 -2.53 -18.71 -15.68
C TYR A 194 -4.04 -18.90 -15.53
N TYR A 195 -4.73 -17.79 -15.33
CA TYR A 195 -6.18 -17.69 -15.49
C TYR A 195 -6.49 -17.24 -16.90
N GLN A 196 -7.43 -17.90 -17.57
CA GLN A 196 -7.85 -17.59 -18.94
C GLN A 196 -9.25 -16.97 -18.94
N TYR A 197 -9.39 -15.93 -19.74
CA TYR A 197 -10.64 -15.20 -19.98
C TYR A 197 -10.93 -15.19 -21.48
N HIS A 198 -12.21 -15.32 -21.84
CA HIS A 198 -12.68 -15.39 -23.19
C HIS A 198 -13.68 -14.28 -23.51
N VAL A 199 -13.45 -13.58 -24.59
CA VAL A 199 -14.33 -12.54 -25.11
C VAL A 199 -14.69 -12.88 -26.56
N GLN A 200 -15.98 -12.89 -26.86
CA GLN A 200 -16.45 -13.16 -28.22
C GLN A 200 -16.50 -11.87 -29.04
N ILE A 201 -15.73 -11.80 -30.09
CA ILE A 201 -15.79 -10.69 -31.08
C ILE A 201 -16.76 -11.10 -32.19
N LYS A 202 -18.03 -11.20 -31.83
CA LYS A 202 -19.12 -11.59 -32.74
C LYS A 202 -20.22 -10.55 -32.66
N ARG A 203 -20.81 -10.19 -33.81
CA ARG A 203 -21.83 -9.14 -33.90
C ARG A 203 -22.98 -9.32 -32.87
N GLU A 204 -23.40 -10.56 -32.69
CA GLU A 204 -24.49 -10.94 -31.78
C GLU A 204 -24.10 -10.78 -30.28
N ALA A 205 -22.82 -10.80 -29.96
CA ALA A 205 -22.29 -10.68 -28.62
C ALA A 205 -21.91 -9.24 -28.24
N MET A 206 -21.95 -8.31 -29.18
CA MET A 206 -21.48 -6.93 -28.97
C MET A 206 -22.63 -6.03 -28.46
N GLU A 207 -23.20 -6.40 -27.32
CA GLU A 207 -24.26 -5.66 -26.64
C GLU A 207 -23.87 -5.33 -25.20
N VAL A 208 -24.24 -4.13 -24.74
CA VAL A 208 -24.03 -3.71 -23.35
C VAL A 208 -24.80 -4.63 -22.39
N GLY A 209 -24.12 -5.11 -21.35
CA GLY A 209 -24.64 -6.07 -20.38
C GLY A 209 -24.40 -7.53 -20.74
N ARG A 210 -23.74 -7.82 -21.86
CA ARG A 210 -23.30 -9.17 -22.29
C ARG A 210 -21.81 -9.16 -22.63
N ASN A 211 -21.18 -10.33 -22.62
CA ASN A 211 -19.80 -10.51 -23.09
C ASN A 211 -18.80 -9.54 -22.43
N TYR A 212 -19.03 -9.20 -21.14
CA TYR A 212 -18.28 -8.23 -20.36
C TYR A 212 -18.35 -6.77 -20.87
N ILE A 213 -19.21 -6.46 -21.82
CA ILE A 213 -19.37 -5.09 -22.34
C ILE A 213 -20.20 -4.28 -21.35
N THR A 214 -19.59 -3.24 -20.77
CA THR A 214 -20.24 -2.34 -19.82
C THR A 214 -20.73 -1.07 -20.46
N ASP A 215 -20.08 -0.61 -21.53
CA ASP A 215 -20.49 0.59 -22.25
C ASP A 215 -20.09 0.53 -23.71
N LYS A 216 -20.72 1.37 -24.54
CA LYS A 216 -20.35 1.58 -25.93
C LYS A 216 -20.52 3.04 -26.31
N ILE A 217 -19.57 3.56 -27.06
CA ILE A 217 -19.57 4.93 -27.56
C ILE A 217 -19.55 4.88 -29.09
N VAL A 218 -20.48 5.57 -29.70
CA VAL A 218 -20.55 5.72 -31.15
C VAL A 218 -20.04 7.11 -31.52
N SER A 219 -18.96 7.15 -32.30
CA SER A 219 -18.42 8.39 -32.84
C SER A 219 -18.46 8.40 -34.38
N ASN A 220 -18.74 9.55 -34.96
CA ASN A 220 -18.76 9.71 -36.39
C ASN A 220 -17.35 10.09 -36.88
N VAL A 221 -16.73 9.24 -37.67
CA VAL A 221 -15.39 9.45 -38.20
C VAL A 221 -15.48 9.75 -39.71
N LYS A 222 -14.81 10.82 -40.14
CA LYS A 222 -14.66 11.12 -41.53
C LYS A 222 -13.57 10.25 -42.12
N LEU A 223 -13.95 9.35 -43.02
CA LEU A 223 -13.04 8.49 -43.76
C LEU A 223 -12.28 9.27 -44.82
N GLU A 224 -11.17 8.71 -45.29
CA GLU A 224 -10.31 9.31 -46.34
C GLU A 224 -11.07 9.63 -47.65
N ASN A 225 -12.04 8.79 -47.99
CA ASN A 225 -12.95 9.02 -49.13
C ASN A 225 -13.97 10.18 -48.89
N GLY A 226 -13.86 10.91 -47.78
CA GLY A 226 -14.74 12.02 -47.41
C GLY A 226 -16.10 11.63 -46.82
N LYS A 227 -16.43 10.34 -46.77
CA LYS A 227 -17.67 9.85 -46.15
C LYS A 227 -17.53 9.88 -44.62
N VAL A 228 -18.64 10.15 -43.96
CA VAL A 228 -18.72 10.05 -42.50
C VAL A 228 -19.40 8.75 -42.14
N GLU A 229 -18.72 7.90 -41.39
CA GLU A 229 -19.29 6.62 -40.95
C GLU A 229 -19.23 6.52 -39.40
N PRO A 230 -20.24 5.90 -38.78
CA PRO A 230 -20.24 5.67 -37.34
C PRO A 230 -19.23 4.58 -36.99
N VAL A 231 -18.39 4.83 -36.02
CA VAL A 231 -17.44 3.86 -35.43
C VAL A 231 -17.83 3.63 -34.00
N THR A 232 -18.00 2.39 -33.61
CA THR A 232 -18.39 2.00 -32.26
C THR A 232 -17.19 1.51 -31.48
N TRP A 233 -16.92 2.15 -30.33
CA TRP A 233 -15.99 1.67 -29.32
C TRP A 233 -16.74 0.92 -28.25
N TYR A 234 -16.21 -0.21 -27.83
CA TYR A 234 -16.78 -1.03 -26.76
C TYR A 234 -15.84 -1.04 -25.57
N GLN A 235 -16.40 -0.83 -24.37
CA GLN A 235 -15.69 -0.96 -23.11
C GLN A 235 -15.98 -2.34 -22.53
N PHE A 236 -14.93 -3.13 -22.38
CA PHE A 236 -14.99 -4.42 -21.70
C PHE A 236 -14.48 -4.28 -20.28
N LYS A 237 -15.22 -4.84 -19.31
CA LYS A 237 -14.81 -4.88 -17.90
C LYS A 237 -14.88 -6.33 -17.43
N ILE A 238 -13.75 -7.00 -17.45
CA ILE A 238 -13.64 -8.41 -17.10
C ILE A 238 -13.25 -8.53 -15.63
N PRO A 239 -14.12 -9.08 -14.75
CA PRO A 239 -13.77 -9.32 -13.36
C PRO A 239 -12.70 -10.42 -13.27
N ILE A 240 -11.53 -10.11 -12.73
CA ILE A 240 -10.39 -11.05 -12.69
C ILE A 240 -10.67 -12.35 -11.91
N ARG A 241 -11.74 -12.39 -11.10
CA ARG A 241 -12.14 -13.60 -10.38
C ARG A 241 -13.11 -14.49 -11.14
N GLU A 242 -13.65 -14.00 -12.25
CA GLU A 242 -14.60 -14.70 -13.13
C GLU A 242 -13.87 -15.22 -14.36
N TYR A 243 -12.84 -16.03 -14.14
CA TYR A 243 -12.08 -16.68 -15.20
C TYR A 243 -12.84 -17.89 -15.78
N ASP A 244 -12.69 -18.12 -17.06
CA ASP A 244 -13.29 -19.28 -17.74
C ASP A 244 -12.53 -20.56 -17.43
N GLU A 245 -11.20 -20.51 -17.49
CA GLU A 245 -10.34 -21.64 -17.19
C GLU A 245 -9.16 -21.26 -16.29
N LYS A 246 -8.67 -22.26 -15.61
CA LYS A 246 -7.48 -22.18 -14.77
C LYS A 246 -6.47 -23.23 -15.25
N ILE A 247 -5.39 -22.77 -15.87
CA ILE A 247 -4.34 -23.62 -16.42
C ILE A 247 -3.20 -23.71 -15.41
N GLY A 248 -2.66 -24.93 -15.25
CA GLY A 248 -1.55 -25.20 -14.35
C GLY A 248 -1.89 -24.99 -12.85
N ASN A 249 -0.86 -24.82 -12.04
CA ASN A 249 -0.98 -24.81 -10.57
C ASN A 249 -1.03 -23.40 -9.97
N ILE A 250 -1.62 -22.42 -10.68
CA ILE A 250 -1.79 -21.06 -10.15
C ILE A 250 -2.74 -21.06 -8.96
N ARG A 251 -2.37 -20.45 -7.83
CA ARG A 251 -3.14 -20.52 -6.58
C ARG A 251 -3.95 -19.25 -6.30
N ASN A 252 -3.41 -18.11 -6.68
CA ASN A 252 -4.00 -16.81 -6.38
C ASN A 252 -3.48 -15.73 -7.33
N PHE A 253 -4.04 -14.51 -7.25
CA PHE A 253 -3.68 -13.35 -8.07
C PHE A 253 -2.54 -12.50 -7.49
N LYS A 254 -1.76 -12.99 -6.52
CA LYS A 254 -0.71 -12.21 -5.87
C LYS A 254 0.57 -12.10 -6.71
N SER A 255 0.77 -13.02 -7.63
CA SER A 255 1.93 -13.07 -8.50
C SER A 255 1.46 -13.28 -9.93
N ILE A 256 1.12 -12.20 -10.61
CA ILE A 256 0.85 -12.16 -12.05
C ILE A 256 2.05 -11.46 -12.69
N ARG A 257 2.79 -12.18 -13.52
CA ARG A 257 3.98 -11.65 -14.21
C ARG A 257 3.68 -11.20 -15.62
N PHE A 258 2.78 -11.94 -16.31
CA PHE A 258 2.51 -11.73 -17.72
C PHE A 258 1.02 -11.63 -18.01
N ILE A 259 0.71 -10.87 -19.05
CA ILE A 259 -0.58 -10.86 -19.72
C ILE A 259 -0.33 -11.27 -21.17
N ARG A 260 -0.87 -12.42 -21.57
CA ARG A 260 -0.84 -12.88 -22.97
C ARG A 260 -2.21 -12.69 -23.58
N ILE A 261 -2.26 -12.09 -24.76
CA ILE A 261 -3.47 -11.88 -25.54
C ILE A 261 -3.31 -12.64 -26.85
N PHE A 262 -4.34 -13.40 -27.23
CA PHE A 262 -4.35 -14.06 -28.52
C PHE A 262 -5.74 -14.09 -29.14
N LEU A 263 -5.77 -14.16 -30.43
CA LEU A 263 -6.96 -14.16 -31.29
C LEU A 263 -7.08 -15.50 -31.99
N THR A 264 -8.31 -16.00 -32.13
CA THR A 264 -8.57 -17.27 -32.82
C THR A 264 -9.94 -17.28 -33.48
N ASN A 265 -10.20 -18.28 -34.37
CA ASN A 265 -11.47 -18.53 -35.00
C ASN A 265 -11.97 -17.41 -35.95
N PHE A 266 -11.11 -16.52 -36.43
CA PHE A 266 -11.45 -15.53 -37.42
C PHE A 266 -11.36 -16.20 -38.84
N GLU A 267 -12.47 -16.23 -39.53
CA GLU A 267 -12.54 -16.80 -40.89
C GLU A 267 -12.26 -15.74 -41.99
N GLN A 268 -12.33 -14.46 -41.62
CA GLN A 268 -12.19 -13.33 -42.53
C GLN A 268 -11.21 -12.31 -41.96
N GLU A 269 -10.66 -11.47 -42.84
CA GLU A 269 -9.80 -10.36 -42.43
C GLU A 269 -10.55 -9.42 -41.49
N THR A 270 -9.98 -9.22 -40.31
CA THR A 270 -10.57 -8.41 -39.23
C THR A 270 -9.56 -7.44 -38.67
N HIS A 271 -9.93 -6.18 -38.53
CA HIS A 271 -9.10 -5.14 -37.92
C HIS A 271 -9.62 -4.80 -36.55
N LEU A 272 -8.84 -5.10 -35.52
CA LEU A 272 -9.13 -4.74 -34.12
C LEU A 272 -8.23 -3.59 -33.69
N ARG A 273 -8.80 -2.60 -33.04
CA ARG A 273 -8.06 -1.49 -32.44
C ARG A 273 -8.25 -1.50 -30.92
N PHE A 274 -7.16 -1.57 -30.21
CA PHE A 274 -7.12 -1.47 -28.77
C PHE A 274 -6.72 -0.04 -28.38
N ALA A 275 -7.53 0.63 -27.57
CA ALA A 275 -7.22 1.97 -27.08
C ALA A 275 -6.43 1.88 -25.77
N THR A 276 -6.96 1.17 -24.77
CA THR A 276 -6.32 0.97 -23.48
C THR A 276 -6.51 -0.46 -23.00
N LEU A 277 -5.57 -0.94 -22.20
CA LEU A 277 -5.66 -2.20 -21.46
C LEU A 277 -5.14 -1.96 -20.05
N ASP A 278 -6.04 -1.78 -19.09
CA ASP A 278 -5.71 -1.42 -17.74
C ASP A 278 -6.14 -2.49 -16.75
N LEU A 279 -5.24 -2.84 -15.83
CA LEU A 279 -5.60 -3.59 -14.62
C LEU A 279 -6.14 -2.59 -13.59
N VAL A 280 -7.43 -2.45 -13.55
CA VAL A 280 -8.09 -1.51 -12.63
C VAL A 280 -8.22 -2.12 -11.24
N ARG A 281 -7.57 -1.52 -10.26
CA ARG A 281 -7.80 -1.81 -8.85
C ARG A 281 -8.86 -0.85 -8.34
N GLY A 282 -10.10 -1.32 -8.28
CA GLY A 282 -11.15 -0.60 -7.58
C GLY A 282 -10.87 -0.65 -6.07
N GLU A 283 -10.61 0.51 -5.45
CA GLU A 283 -10.57 0.62 -3.98
C GLU A 283 -11.95 0.42 -3.40
N TRP A 284 -12.98 0.84 -4.11
CA TRP A 284 -14.37 0.69 -3.75
C TRP A 284 -14.95 -0.62 -4.28
N ARG A 285 -15.64 -1.34 -3.41
CA ARG A 285 -16.25 -2.65 -3.69
C ARG A 285 -17.76 -2.56 -3.51
N SER A 286 -18.53 -3.17 -4.38
CA SER A 286 -19.98 -3.28 -4.20
C SER A 286 -20.30 -4.14 -2.98
N TYR A 287 -21.18 -3.64 -2.12
CA TYR A 287 -21.68 -4.37 -0.96
C TYR A 287 -22.85 -5.27 -1.37
N THR A 288 -22.66 -6.57 -1.28
CA THR A 288 -23.61 -7.57 -1.81
C THR A 288 -24.63 -8.08 -0.79
N LYS A 289 -24.44 -7.74 0.51
CA LYS A 289 -25.37 -8.15 1.57
C LYS A 289 -26.50 -7.13 1.72
N SER A 290 -27.61 -7.58 2.31
CA SER A 290 -28.74 -6.70 2.61
C SER A 290 -28.34 -5.58 3.59
N LEU A 291 -28.81 -4.37 3.32
CA LEU A 291 -28.69 -3.20 4.19
C LEU A 291 -30.00 -2.86 4.92
N PHE A 292 -30.96 -3.78 4.88
CA PHE A 292 -32.22 -3.63 5.60
C PHE A 292 -32.04 -3.75 7.12
N PRO A 293 -32.91 -3.13 7.89
CA PRO A 293 -33.00 -3.39 9.32
C PRO A 293 -33.23 -4.87 9.59
N ALA A 294 -32.62 -5.39 10.66
CA ALA A 294 -32.80 -6.79 11.06
C ALA A 294 -34.30 -7.16 11.19
N GLY A 295 -34.72 -8.21 10.49
CA GLY A 295 -36.10 -8.71 10.49
C GLY A 295 -36.96 -8.32 9.30
N SER A 296 -36.52 -7.48 8.40
CA SER A 296 -37.15 -7.19 7.12
C SER A 296 -36.38 -7.82 5.96
N THR A 297 -37.00 -8.72 5.23
CA THR A 297 -36.40 -9.32 4.03
C THR A 297 -37.23 -8.93 2.81
N PRO A 298 -36.98 -7.79 2.18
CA PRO A 298 -37.55 -7.54 0.87
C PRO A 298 -36.79 -8.33 -0.18
N ILE A 299 -37.52 -8.92 -1.08
CA ILE A 299 -36.95 -9.39 -2.35
C ILE A 299 -36.74 -8.13 -3.19
N SER A 300 -35.52 -7.61 -3.21
CA SER A 300 -35.17 -6.49 -4.07
C SER A 300 -34.31 -6.99 -5.24
N GLU A 301 -34.81 -6.76 -6.44
CA GLU A 301 -34.11 -7.00 -7.70
C GLU A 301 -33.20 -5.81 -8.08
N GLY A 302 -33.17 -4.79 -7.24
CA GLY A 302 -32.39 -3.57 -7.48
C GLY A 302 -30.92 -3.84 -7.77
N LYS A 303 -30.44 -3.32 -8.89
CA LYS A 303 -29.05 -3.46 -9.34
C LYS A 303 -28.28 -2.19 -9.08
N LEU A 304 -27.01 -2.36 -8.68
CA LEU A 304 -26.03 -1.28 -8.56
C LEU A 304 -24.93 -1.50 -9.60
N ASP A 305 -24.75 -0.52 -10.48
CA ASP A 305 -23.58 -0.41 -11.33
C ASP A 305 -22.68 0.72 -10.85
N VAL A 306 -21.37 0.48 -10.85
CA VAL A 306 -20.36 1.43 -10.37
C VAL A 306 -19.39 1.71 -11.50
N HIS A 307 -19.30 2.97 -11.91
CA HIS A 307 -18.40 3.43 -12.94
C HIS A 307 -17.79 4.79 -12.57
N SER A 308 -16.92 5.32 -13.38
CA SER A 308 -16.39 6.69 -13.24
C SER A 308 -17.04 7.59 -14.27
N VAL A 309 -17.29 8.83 -13.90
CA VAL A 309 -17.61 9.93 -14.81
C VAL A 309 -16.51 10.98 -14.70
N ASN A 310 -16.09 11.54 -15.82
CA ASN A 310 -14.94 12.43 -15.87
C ASN A 310 -15.13 13.58 -16.86
N ILE A 311 -14.31 14.63 -16.70
CA ILE A 311 -14.49 15.86 -17.50
C ILE A 311 -14.06 15.70 -18.96
N GLU A 312 -13.26 14.69 -19.31
CA GLU A 312 -12.75 14.52 -20.67
C GLU A 312 -13.71 13.67 -21.53
N GLU A 313 -14.28 12.62 -20.95
CA GLU A 313 -15.14 11.68 -21.67
C GLU A 313 -16.63 12.03 -21.56
N ASP A 314 -17.05 12.59 -20.41
CA ASP A 314 -18.45 12.85 -20.08
C ASP A 314 -18.86 14.33 -20.20
N ALA A 315 -18.02 15.15 -20.86
CA ALA A 315 -18.35 16.58 -21.09
C ALA A 315 -19.61 16.81 -21.91
N ASP A 316 -20.05 15.82 -22.68
CA ASP A 316 -21.26 15.83 -23.51
C ASP A 316 -22.31 14.77 -23.09
N LYS A 317 -22.12 14.15 -21.92
CA LYS A 317 -23.04 13.15 -21.34
C LYS A 317 -24.47 13.73 -21.20
N THR A 318 -25.46 12.89 -21.36
CA THR A 318 -26.88 13.15 -21.10
C THR A 318 -27.41 12.20 -20.02
N PRO A 319 -28.32 12.62 -19.15
CA PRO A 319 -29.14 13.84 -19.10
C PRO A 319 -28.43 15.10 -18.57
N VAL A 320 -27.31 14.92 -17.82
CA VAL A 320 -26.48 16.00 -17.31
C VAL A 320 -25.04 15.71 -17.70
N ASN A 321 -24.35 16.68 -18.28
CA ASN A 321 -22.93 16.57 -18.59
C ASN A 321 -22.07 16.77 -17.35
N TYR A 322 -20.92 16.07 -17.32
CA TYR A 322 -20.00 16.23 -16.20
C TYR A 322 -19.31 17.60 -16.21
N ILE A 323 -19.32 18.26 -15.07
CA ILE A 323 -18.55 19.47 -14.77
C ILE A 323 -17.98 19.39 -13.38
N LEU A 324 -16.91 20.14 -13.11
CA LEU A 324 -16.22 20.14 -11.82
C LEU A 324 -17.10 20.66 -10.67
N PRO A 325 -16.95 20.10 -9.45
CA PRO A 325 -17.58 20.67 -8.28
C PRO A 325 -17.14 22.13 -8.02
N PRO A 326 -17.95 22.94 -7.33
CA PRO A 326 -17.59 24.31 -6.97
C PRO A 326 -16.28 24.38 -6.19
N GLY A 327 -15.37 25.26 -6.61
CA GLY A 327 -14.07 25.45 -5.96
C GLY A 327 -13.02 24.38 -6.27
N ILE A 328 -13.34 23.35 -7.04
CA ILE A 328 -12.39 22.35 -7.50
C ILE A 328 -11.78 22.78 -8.83
N THR A 329 -10.47 22.58 -8.96
CA THR A 329 -9.69 22.82 -10.18
C THR A 329 -8.90 21.58 -10.53
N ARG A 330 -8.68 21.37 -11.84
CA ARG A 330 -7.85 20.25 -12.30
C ARG A 330 -6.41 20.43 -11.85
N GLU A 331 -5.80 19.38 -11.37
CA GLU A 331 -4.38 19.37 -11.05
C GLU A 331 -3.54 19.37 -12.33
N THR A 332 -2.39 20.03 -12.30
CA THR A 332 -1.41 20.00 -13.39
C THR A 332 -0.35 18.94 -13.10
N ASP A 333 0.02 18.16 -14.12
CA ASP A 333 1.10 17.18 -14.00
C ASP A 333 2.47 17.89 -13.90
N PRO A 334 3.13 17.85 -12.75
CA PRO A 334 4.43 18.51 -12.55
C PRO A 334 5.56 17.83 -13.32
N GLY A 335 5.35 16.63 -13.84
CA GLY A 335 6.34 15.85 -14.60
C GLY A 335 6.41 16.21 -16.08
N GLN A 336 5.45 17.02 -16.60
CA GLN A 336 5.39 17.36 -18.02
C GLN A 336 5.68 18.84 -18.28
N PRO A 337 6.58 19.17 -19.23
CA PRO A 337 6.92 20.57 -19.56
C PRO A 337 5.74 21.40 -20.08
N GLN A 338 4.67 20.76 -20.54
CA GLN A 338 3.52 21.40 -21.20
C GLN A 338 2.35 21.70 -20.26
N LEU A 339 2.52 21.62 -18.92
CA LEU A 339 1.46 21.91 -17.94
C LEU A 339 0.13 21.19 -18.27
N LEU A 340 0.20 19.93 -18.65
CA LEU A 340 -0.99 19.10 -18.92
C LEU A 340 -1.82 18.96 -17.63
N GLN A 341 -3.11 19.30 -17.76
CA GLN A 341 -4.05 19.11 -16.66
C GLN A 341 -4.43 17.63 -16.57
N LEU A 342 -4.32 17.06 -15.37
CA LEU A 342 -4.76 15.70 -15.10
C LEU A 342 -6.28 15.58 -15.29
N ASN A 343 -6.74 14.41 -15.69
CA ASN A 343 -8.17 14.15 -15.77
C ASN A 343 -8.78 14.13 -14.37
N GLU A 344 -9.92 14.78 -14.19
CA GLU A 344 -10.65 14.80 -12.93
C GLU A 344 -11.92 13.98 -13.09
N GLN A 345 -12.20 13.11 -12.10
CA GLN A 345 -13.26 12.11 -12.17
C GLN A 345 -14.02 11.95 -10.86
N SER A 346 -15.27 11.56 -10.97
CA SER A 346 -16.14 11.19 -9.85
C SER A 346 -16.55 9.72 -9.94
N MET A 347 -16.83 9.13 -8.80
CA MET A 347 -17.43 7.79 -8.74
C MET A 347 -18.94 7.91 -8.97
N ALA A 348 -19.44 7.26 -10.00
CA ALA A 348 -20.86 7.17 -10.31
C ALA A 348 -21.48 5.87 -9.79
N LEU A 349 -22.58 5.99 -9.08
CA LEU A 349 -23.38 4.92 -8.53
C LEU A 349 -24.74 4.94 -9.25
N ARG A 350 -24.92 4.05 -10.23
CA ARG A 350 -26.16 3.91 -10.97
C ARG A 350 -27.01 2.80 -10.35
N ILE A 351 -28.17 3.16 -9.85
CA ILE A 351 -29.14 2.21 -9.33
C ILE A 351 -30.29 2.02 -10.31
N LYS A 352 -30.74 0.78 -10.46
CA LYS A 352 -31.94 0.42 -11.23
C LYS A 352 -32.86 -0.40 -10.36
N ASP A 353 -34.15 -0.09 -10.41
CA ASP A 353 -35.25 -0.84 -9.78
C ASP A 353 -35.08 -1.02 -8.28
N LEU A 354 -34.59 0.01 -7.57
CA LEU A 354 -34.40 -0.03 -6.12
C LEU A 354 -35.78 0.03 -5.41
N ALA A 355 -36.12 -1.03 -4.68
CA ALA A 355 -37.39 -1.14 -3.94
C ALA A 355 -37.47 -0.11 -2.80
N PRO A 356 -38.69 0.21 -2.33
CA PRO A 356 -38.91 1.07 -1.17
C PRO A 356 -38.14 0.61 0.06
N ASN A 357 -37.49 1.54 0.75
CA ASN A 357 -36.62 1.32 1.92
C ASN A 357 -35.40 0.43 1.67
N ASP A 358 -35.15 -0.01 0.44
CA ASP A 358 -33.92 -0.72 0.09
C ASP A 358 -32.75 0.23 -0.11
N ALA A 359 -31.55 -0.32 0.01
CA ALA A 359 -30.32 0.42 -0.18
C ALA A 359 -29.28 -0.41 -0.93
N ARG A 360 -28.43 0.26 -1.69
CA ARG A 360 -27.25 -0.29 -2.33
C ARG A 360 -26.04 0.57 -1.98
N ALA A 361 -24.90 -0.05 -1.84
CA ALA A 361 -23.73 0.68 -1.40
C ALA A 361 -22.43 0.10 -1.96
N VAL A 362 -21.42 0.94 -1.95
CA VAL A 362 -20.02 0.56 -2.12
C VAL A 362 -19.26 0.80 -0.83
N TYR A 363 -18.21 0.04 -0.60
CA TYR A 363 -17.37 0.20 0.59
C TYR A 363 -15.89 0.08 0.27
N LYS A 364 -15.09 0.68 1.12
CA LYS A 364 -13.64 0.66 1.07
C LYS A 364 -13.11 0.30 2.46
N ASN A 365 -12.19 -0.69 2.52
CA ASN A 365 -11.47 -0.97 3.75
C ASN A 365 -10.34 0.08 3.89
N THR A 366 -10.16 0.56 5.09
CA THR A 366 -9.22 1.60 5.43
C THR A 366 -8.67 1.38 6.83
N SER A 367 -7.84 2.26 7.33
CA SER A 367 -7.43 2.34 8.73
C SER A 367 -7.09 3.80 9.00
N TYR A 368 -8.10 4.55 9.44
CA TYR A 368 -7.96 5.97 9.71
C TYR A 368 -8.34 6.32 11.14
N ASP A 369 -7.48 7.09 11.80
CA ASP A 369 -7.83 7.87 12.99
C ASP A 369 -8.28 9.27 12.52
N MET A 370 -9.60 9.51 12.57
CA MET A 370 -10.18 10.77 12.09
C MET A 370 -10.21 11.88 13.14
N ARG A 371 -9.79 11.61 14.39
CA ARG A 371 -9.80 12.59 15.50
C ARG A 371 -8.92 13.80 15.26
N GLN A 372 -7.95 13.68 14.36
CA GLN A 372 -7.06 14.78 13.99
C GLN A 372 -7.73 15.81 13.04
N TYR A 373 -8.91 15.52 12.54
CA TYR A 373 -9.68 16.38 11.66
C TYR A 373 -10.99 16.78 12.32
N LYS A 374 -11.49 17.96 11.97
CA LYS A 374 -12.72 18.50 12.58
C LYS A 374 -13.96 18.23 11.74
N ARG A 375 -13.83 18.07 10.42
CA ARG A 375 -14.97 17.96 9.50
C ARG A 375 -14.73 16.92 8.42
N LEU A 376 -15.83 16.30 7.97
CA LEU A 376 -15.87 15.50 6.75
C LEU A 376 -16.66 16.22 5.68
N GLN A 377 -16.16 16.20 4.45
CA GLN A 377 -16.77 16.84 3.28
C GLN A 377 -16.78 15.87 2.10
N MET A 378 -17.87 15.92 1.29
CA MET A 378 -18.00 15.17 0.05
C MET A 378 -19.08 15.83 -0.81
N PHE A 379 -18.79 16.06 -2.08
CA PHE A 379 -19.81 16.54 -3.04
C PHE A 379 -20.65 15.38 -3.53
N VAL A 380 -21.94 15.63 -3.74
CA VAL A 380 -22.90 14.66 -4.25
C VAL A 380 -23.80 15.29 -5.31
N HIS A 381 -23.84 14.66 -6.47
CA HIS A 381 -24.78 14.94 -7.56
C HIS A 381 -25.83 13.85 -7.64
N ALA A 382 -27.02 14.16 -8.07
CA ALA A 382 -28.08 13.18 -8.34
C ALA A 382 -28.83 13.53 -9.63
N GLU A 383 -29.05 12.51 -10.48
CA GLU A 383 -29.77 12.69 -11.74
C GLU A 383 -30.76 11.55 -12.02
N LYS A 384 -31.75 11.83 -12.88
CA LYS A 384 -32.66 10.83 -13.43
C LYS A 384 -31.93 10.04 -14.53
N LEU A 385 -32.26 8.78 -14.68
CA LEU A 385 -31.85 8.04 -15.88
C LEU A 385 -32.71 8.44 -17.08
N VAL A 386 -32.09 8.43 -18.26
CA VAL A 386 -32.81 8.62 -19.53
C VAL A 386 -33.72 7.42 -19.74
N ASP A 387 -34.97 7.66 -20.17
CA ASP A 387 -36.00 6.65 -20.47
C ASP A 387 -36.41 5.77 -19.28
N ASP A 388 -36.16 6.19 -18.05
CA ASP A 388 -36.63 5.47 -16.87
C ASP A 388 -38.04 5.87 -16.45
N PRO A 389 -38.96 4.89 -16.31
CA PRO A 389 -40.35 5.17 -15.97
C PRO A 389 -40.58 5.58 -14.49
N SER A 390 -39.57 5.40 -13.63
CA SER A 390 -39.72 5.64 -12.17
C SER A 390 -39.92 7.10 -11.79
N ASN A 391 -39.67 8.04 -12.72
CA ASN A 391 -39.84 9.49 -12.59
C ASN A 391 -39.35 10.03 -11.24
N LEU A 392 -38.05 9.86 -10.97
CA LEU A 392 -37.39 10.30 -9.75
C LEU A 392 -37.66 11.79 -9.45
N GLN A 393 -38.04 12.13 -8.22
CA GLN A 393 -38.26 13.48 -7.74
C GLN A 393 -37.27 13.80 -6.59
N ASP A 394 -37.19 15.08 -6.23
CA ASP A 394 -36.38 15.55 -5.12
C ASP A 394 -36.72 14.80 -3.83
N TYR A 395 -35.67 14.45 -3.07
CA TYR A 395 -35.73 13.82 -1.74
C TYR A 395 -36.33 12.40 -1.70
N GLN A 396 -36.54 11.77 -2.85
CA GLN A 396 -36.99 10.37 -2.91
C GLN A 396 -35.83 9.36 -2.75
N LEU A 397 -34.63 9.79 -3.06
CA LEU A 397 -33.39 9.07 -2.77
C LEU A 397 -32.57 9.83 -1.73
N THR A 398 -31.86 9.09 -0.91
CA THR A 398 -30.88 9.62 0.03
C THR A 398 -29.49 9.02 -0.27
N CYS A 399 -28.45 9.81 -0.06
CA CYS A 399 -27.09 9.30 0.00
C CYS A 399 -26.67 9.18 1.46
N PHE A 400 -26.00 8.10 1.84
CA PHE A 400 -25.45 7.95 3.17
C PHE A 400 -23.99 7.55 3.15
N ILE A 401 -23.28 7.98 4.19
CA ILE A 401 -21.91 7.53 4.49
C ILE A 401 -21.91 6.79 5.82
N ARG A 402 -21.31 5.59 5.87
CA ARG A 402 -21.05 4.85 7.11
C ARG A 402 -19.56 4.86 7.41
N LEU A 403 -19.23 5.10 8.67
CA LEU A 403 -17.89 5.11 9.21
C LEU A 403 -17.85 4.19 10.42
N GLY A 404 -16.99 3.19 10.44
CA GLY A 404 -16.90 2.28 11.57
C GLY A 404 -15.88 1.16 11.42
N SER A 405 -15.78 0.34 12.46
CA SER A 405 -14.95 -0.86 12.43
C SER A 405 -15.59 -1.99 11.62
N ASP A 406 -16.91 -2.02 11.53
CA ASP A 406 -17.64 -2.90 10.61
C ASP A 406 -18.87 -2.18 10.01
N MET A 407 -19.53 -2.81 8.99
CA MET A 407 -20.63 -2.21 8.26
C MET A 407 -22.00 -2.52 8.84
N VAL A 408 -22.11 -3.39 9.86
CA VAL A 408 -23.37 -3.98 10.35
C VAL A 408 -23.62 -3.65 11.81
N ASN A 409 -22.61 -3.82 12.67
CA ASN A 409 -22.78 -3.78 14.12
C ASN A 409 -22.11 -2.60 14.81
N ASN A 410 -21.09 -1.96 14.17
CA ASN A 410 -20.33 -0.87 14.77
C ASN A 410 -20.04 0.24 13.77
N TYR A 411 -21.01 1.15 13.57
CA TYR A 411 -20.85 2.25 12.63
C TYR A 411 -21.63 3.50 13.04
N TYR A 412 -21.10 4.65 12.60
CA TYR A 412 -21.83 5.91 12.43
C TYR A 412 -22.34 5.97 11.01
N GLU A 413 -23.58 6.36 10.79
CA GLU A 413 -24.16 6.65 9.48
C GLU A 413 -24.67 8.09 9.46
N TYR A 414 -24.27 8.85 8.44
CA TYR A 414 -24.79 10.19 8.17
C TYR A 414 -25.50 10.14 6.82
N GLU A 415 -26.76 10.55 6.76
CA GLU A 415 -27.64 10.39 5.61
C GLU A 415 -28.20 11.74 5.18
N VAL A 416 -28.09 12.04 3.87
CA VAL A 416 -28.49 13.31 3.24
C VAL A 416 -29.56 13.03 2.18
N PRO A 417 -30.76 13.65 2.25
CA PRO A 417 -31.76 13.56 1.20
C PRO A 417 -31.32 14.35 -0.04
N LEU A 418 -31.48 13.76 -1.22
CA LEU A 418 -30.92 14.30 -2.45
C LEU A 418 -31.92 15.12 -3.25
N ARG A 419 -31.47 16.32 -3.68
CA ARG A 419 -32.09 17.11 -4.72
C ARG A 419 -31.59 16.65 -6.09
N VAL A 420 -32.49 16.44 -7.03
CA VAL A 420 -32.20 15.95 -8.38
C VAL A 420 -31.84 17.12 -9.30
N THR A 421 -30.73 17.00 -10.01
CA THR A 421 -30.33 18.01 -11.00
C THR A 421 -31.25 17.97 -12.22
N PRO A 422 -31.79 19.08 -12.69
CA PRO A 422 -32.57 19.14 -13.89
C PRO A 422 -31.78 18.70 -15.12
N HIS A 423 -32.46 18.08 -16.08
CA HIS A 423 -31.86 17.75 -17.36
C HIS A 423 -31.40 19.01 -18.10
N GLY A 424 -30.15 19.05 -18.53
CA GLY A 424 -29.58 20.20 -19.24
C GLY A 424 -28.11 20.05 -19.53
N LYS A 425 -27.57 20.97 -20.32
CA LYS A 425 -26.14 21.11 -20.56
C LYS A 425 -25.59 22.29 -19.77
N TYR A 426 -24.60 22.05 -18.96
CA TYR A 426 -24.02 22.98 -18.02
C TYR A 426 -22.58 23.33 -18.39
N LEU A 427 -22.15 24.56 -18.12
CA LEU A 427 -20.83 25.08 -18.49
C LEU A 427 -19.88 25.04 -17.28
N ASN A 428 -18.75 24.36 -17.46
CA ASN A 428 -17.74 24.21 -16.39
C ASN A 428 -17.13 25.54 -15.93
N GLU A 429 -17.12 26.58 -16.78
CA GLU A 429 -16.58 27.90 -16.48
C GLU A 429 -17.50 28.76 -15.61
N LYS A 430 -18.79 28.38 -15.48
CA LYS A 430 -19.79 29.12 -14.71
C LYS A 430 -20.00 28.48 -13.35
N ASN A 431 -19.74 29.24 -12.29
CA ASN A 431 -19.94 28.76 -10.93
C ASN A 431 -21.40 28.45 -10.61
N GLU A 432 -22.33 29.23 -11.15
CA GLU A 432 -23.76 29.01 -11.00
C GLU A 432 -24.18 27.63 -11.57
N ASP A 433 -23.64 27.24 -12.74
CA ASP A 433 -23.90 25.95 -13.35
C ASP A 433 -23.31 24.81 -12.49
N ARG A 434 -22.13 25.00 -11.91
CA ARG A 434 -21.51 24.06 -10.97
C ARG A 434 -22.36 23.85 -9.72
N GLU A 435 -22.95 24.90 -9.17
CA GLU A 435 -23.83 24.83 -8.01
C GLU A 435 -25.19 24.16 -8.33
N ILE A 436 -25.65 24.22 -9.58
CA ILE A 436 -26.84 23.48 -10.03
C ILE A 436 -26.53 21.96 -10.13
N VAL A 437 -25.39 21.61 -10.73
CA VAL A 437 -24.99 20.20 -10.87
C VAL A 437 -24.58 19.61 -9.53
N TRP A 438 -23.91 20.37 -8.68
CA TRP A 438 -23.47 19.97 -7.34
C TRP A 438 -24.17 20.82 -6.26
N PRO A 439 -25.47 20.57 -5.97
CA PRO A 439 -26.19 21.39 -5.02
C PRO A 439 -25.59 21.30 -3.62
N LEU A 440 -25.40 22.44 -2.96
CA LEU A 440 -24.92 22.47 -1.58
C LEU A 440 -25.81 21.69 -0.61
N GLU A 441 -27.10 21.56 -0.91
CA GLU A 441 -28.04 20.74 -0.12
C GLU A 441 -27.70 19.25 -0.14
N ASN A 442 -27.05 18.76 -1.21
CA ASN A 442 -26.62 17.37 -1.36
C ASN A 442 -25.24 17.11 -0.75
N MET A 443 -24.48 18.18 -0.45
CA MET A 443 -23.13 18.08 0.03
C MET A 443 -23.09 17.54 1.46
N PHE A 444 -22.23 16.56 1.71
CA PHE A 444 -21.82 16.23 3.06
C PHE A 444 -20.83 17.29 3.53
N ASP A 445 -21.19 18.02 4.57
CA ASP A 445 -20.32 18.96 5.27
C ASP A 445 -20.71 19.03 6.74
N PHE A 446 -20.19 18.14 7.56
CA PHE A 446 -20.53 18.06 8.96
C PHE A 446 -19.29 17.93 9.85
N PRO A 447 -19.30 18.49 11.08
CA PRO A 447 -18.24 18.27 12.04
C PRO A 447 -18.35 16.90 12.70
N PHE A 448 -17.24 16.27 12.99
CA PHE A 448 -17.22 14.99 13.70
C PHE A 448 -17.83 15.08 15.11
N SER A 449 -17.79 16.24 15.74
CA SER A 449 -18.47 16.50 17.03
C SER A 449 -19.95 16.17 17.00
N THR A 450 -20.62 16.36 15.84
CA THR A 450 -22.05 16.02 15.68
C THR A 450 -22.31 14.52 15.85
N LEU A 451 -21.40 13.66 15.36
CA LEU A 451 -21.47 12.20 15.55
C LEU A 451 -21.21 11.81 17.02
N ILE A 452 -20.22 12.46 17.65
CA ILE A 452 -19.85 12.21 19.04
C ILE A 452 -21.01 12.61 19.97
N GLU A 453 -21.58 13.79 19.77
CA GLU A 453 -22.74 14.25 20.55
C GLU A 453 -23.96 13.33 20.39
N ALA A 454 -24.22 12.84 19.17
CA ALA A 454 -25.29 11.89 18.92
C ALA A 454 -25.03 10.57 19.69
N LYS A 455 -23.76 10.10 19.74
CA LYS A 455 -23.39 8.92 20.56
C LYS A 455 -23.62 9.16 22.04
N LEU A 456 -23.21 10.30 22.57
CA LEU A 456 -23.45 10.66 23.99
C LEU A 456 -24.94 10.73 24.32
N LYS A 457 -25.76 11.28 23.43
CA LYS A 457 -27.23 11.28 23.56
C LYS A 457 -27.79 9.86 23.57
N ARG A 458 -27.29 8.96 22.71
CA ARG A 458 -27.67 7.55 22.69
C ARG A 458 -27.30 6.88 24.01
N ASP A 459 -26.10 7.06 24.51
CA ASP A 459 -25.62 6.43 25.73
C ASP A 459 -26.48 6.85 26.93
N LYS A 460 -26.85 8.13 27.01
CA LYS A 460 -27.81 8.63 27.99
C LYS A 460 -29.19 8.00 27.83
N TYR A 461 -29.66 7.82 26.58
CA TYR A 461 -30.92 7.15 26.31
C TYR A 461 -30.91 5.69 26.76
N LEU A 462 -29.82 4.95 26.50
CA LEU A 462 -29.66 3.56 26.93
C LEU A 462 -29.70 3.42 28.46
N GLN A 463 -29.09 4.32 29.20
CA GLN A 463 -29.14 4.35 30.68
C GLN A 463 -30.58 4.56 31.21
N THR A 464 -31.39 5.34 30.49
CA THR A 464 -32.78 5.67 30.92
C THR A 464 -33.83 4.71 30.38
N SER A 465 -33.50 3.87 29.39
CA SER A 465 -34.45 2.98 28.69
C SER A 465 -34.89 1.73 29.49
N GLY A 466 -34.30 1.49 30.66
CA GLY A 466 -34.63 0.37 31.52
C GLY A 466 -34.39 -1.01 30.91
N GLY A 467 -33.43 -1.14 30.00
CA GLY A 467 -33.02 -2.40 29.34
C GLY A 467 -33.85 -2.76 28.09
N ASN A 468 -34.76 -1.91 27.65
CA ASN A 468 -35.57 -2.14 26.42
C ASN A 468 -34.79 -1.86 25.11
N ALA A 469 -33.62 -1.20 25.18
CA ALA A 469 -32.73 -0.94 24.06
C ALA A 469 -31.32 -1.40 24.38
N THR A 470 -30.60 -1.87 23.39
CA THR A 470 -29.20 -2.29 23.47
C THR A 470 -28.36 -1.42 22.55
N THR A 471 -27.04 -1.49 22.66
CA THR A 471 -26.11 -0.79 21.76
C THR A 471 -26.32 -1.19 20.28
N LEU A 472 -26.76 -2.43 20.03
CA LEU A 472 -27.06 -2.91 18.68
C LEU A 472 -28.41 -2.42 18.12
N THR A 473 -29.25 -1.82 18.96
CA THR A 473 -30.48 -1.19 18.50
C THR A 473 -30.14 0.13 17.81
N PRO A 474 -30.51 0.31 16.52
CA PRO A 474 -30.19 1.55 15.81
C PRO A 474 -30.78 2.77 16.52
N TYR A 475 -29.94 3.74 16.85
CA TYR A 475 -30.37 5.01 17.42
C TYR A 475 -30.30 6.09 16.35
N GLU A 476 -31.42 6.78 16.11
CA GLU A 476 -31.57 7.77 15.07
C GLU A 476 -31.86 9.15 15.64
N VAL A 477 -31.16 10.17 15.16
CA VAL A 477 -31.40 11.58 15.44
C VAL A 477 -31.18 12.41 14.20
N TYR A 478 -31.75 13.61 14.17
CA TYR A 478 -31.47 14.59 13.11
C TYR A 478 -30.32 15.49 13.51
N ASP A 479 -29.56 15.93 12.48
CA ASP A 479 -28.48 16.88 12.67
C ASP A 479 -29.07 18.22 13.15
N PRO A 480 -28.59 18.78 14.28
CA PRO A 480 -29.06 20.07 14.77
C PRO A 480 -28.86 21.23 13.79
N ASP A 481 -27.75 21.21 13.02
CA ASP A 481 -27.39 22.27 12.07
C ASP A 481 -28.15 22.08 10.74
N ASN A 482 -28.46 20.84 10.36
CA ASN A 482 -29.18 20.48 9.14
C ASN A 482 -30.31 19.50 9.42
N PRO A 483 -31.50 19.97 9.85
CA PRO A 483 -32.59 19.11 10.33
C PRO A 483 -33.19 18.12 9.29
N LYS A 484 -32.78 18.24 8.01
CA LYS A 484 -33.14 17.27 6.97
C LYS A 484 -32.23 16.02 7.00
N ASN A 485 -31.02 16.17 7.54
CA ASN A 485 -30.03 15.12 7.55
C ASN A 485 -30.19 14.24 8.79
N LYS A 486 -30.01 12.95 8.61
CA LYS A 486 -30.20 11.95 9.67
C LYS A 486 -28.88 11.34 10.09
N ILE A 487 -28.72 11.14 11.38
CA ILE A 487 -27.60 10.43 11.98
C ILE A 487 -28.12 9.14 12.59
N ARG A 488 -27.47 8.02 12.27
CA ARG A 488 -27.77 6.71 12.84
C ARG A 488 -26.51 6.14 13.48
N ILE A 489 -26.67 5.54 14.64
CA ILE A 489 -25.57 4.92 15.39
C ILE A 489 -25.96 3.50 15.75
N VAL A 490 -25.08 2.56 15.47
CA VAL A 490 -25.23 1.14 15.84
C VAL A 490 -23.93 0.67 16.48
N GLY A 491 -24.05 -0.11 17.56
CA GLY A 491 -22.89 -0.62 18.28
C GLY A 491 -22.18 0.44 19.13
N ASN A 492 -20.87 0.31 19.23
CA ASN A 492 -20.00 1.29 19.89
C ASN A 492 -18.90 1.78 18.94
N PRO A 493 -19.28 2.45 17.83
CA PRO A 493 -18.29 2.93 16.85
C PRO A 493 -17.39 4.00 17.46
N SER A 494 -16.17 4.11 16.93
CA SER A 494 -15.22 5.17 17.29
C SER A 494 -14.62 5.81 16.03
N ILE A 495 -14.51 7.14 16.03
CA ILE A 495 -13.83 7.87 14.95
C ILE A 495 -12.31 7.70 15.00
N SER A 496 -11.77 7.14 16.11
CA SER A 496 -10.35 6.81 16.24
C SER A 496 -9.93 5.56 15.48
N ASP A 497 -10.91 4.68 15.15
CA ASP A 497 -10.67 3.39 14.56
C ASP A 497 -11.70 3.11 13.46
N ILE A 498 -11.51 3.78 12.32
CA ILE A 498 -12.33 3.61 11.13
C ILE A 498 -11.64 2.62 10.21
N GLU A 499 -12.06 1.38 10.26
CA GLU A 499 -11.56 0.31 9.38
C GLU A 499 -12.31 0.26 8.04
N ASN A 500 -13.49 0.84 7.99
CA ASN A 500 -14.36 0.76 6.82
C ASN A 500 -15.11 2.08 6.59
N ILE A 501 -15.16 2.49 5.32
CA ILE A 501 -15.99 3.57 4.83
C ILE A 501 -16.97 2.98 3.80
N MET A 502 -18.26 3.24 3.96
CA MET A 502 -19.29 2.84 3.01
C MET A 502 -20.04 4.06 2.51
N ILE A 503 -20.29 4.15 1.22
CA ILE A 503 -21.16 5.15 0.60
C ILE A 503 -22.31 4.41 -0.07
N GLY A 504 -23.51 4.81 0.19
CA GLY A 504 -24.68 4.13 -0.35
C GLY A 504 -25.85 5.06 -0.67
N ILE A 505 -26.78 4.48 -1.38
CA ILE A 505 -28.01 5.13 -1.82
C ILE A 505 -29.19 4.36 -1.20
N ARG A 506 -30.13 5.05 -0.63
CA ARG A 506 -31.36 4.46 -0.08
C ARG A 506 -32.58 5.08 -0.76
N ASN A 507 -33.55 4.25 -1.10
CA ASN A 507 -34.84 4.69 -1.57
C ASN A 507 -35.77 4.91 -0.37
N VAL A 508 -36.09 6.16 -0.08
CA VAL A 508 -37.00 6.54 1.04
C VAL A 508 -38.44 6.81 0.56
N SER A 509 -38.68 6.59 -0.73
CA SER A 509 -40.05 6.72 -1.30
C SER A 509 -40.84 5.43 -1.13
N GLY A 510 -42.14 5.50 -1.35
CA GLY A 510 -43.05 4.33 -1.36
C GLY A 510 -43.07 3.55 -2.68
N GLU A 511 -42.25 3.90 -3.67
CA GLU A 511 -42.25 3.34 -5.02
C GLU A 511 -40.85 2.87 -5.41
N ILE A 512 -40.75 2.00 -6.42
CA ILE A 512 -39.47 1.61 -7.01
C ILE A 512 -38.85 2.82 -7.69
N LYS A 513 -37.54 3.06 -7.46
CA LYS A 513 -36.81 4.19 -8.03
C LYS A 513 -35.50 3.73 -8.67
N SER A 514 -35.18 4.43 -9.76
CA SER A 514 -33.89 4.33 -10.45
C SER A 514 -33.26 5.73 -10.53
N GLY A 515 -31.93 5.80 -10.59
CA GLY A 515 -31.21 7.07 -10.69
C GLY A 515 -29.70 6.85 -10.72
N GLU A 516 -28.99 7.92 -11.00
CA GLU A 516 -27.53 7.93 -10.96
C GLU A 516 -27.05 9.03 -10.00
N ILE A 517 -26.08 8.69 -9.19
CA ILE A 517 -25.51 9.58 -8.17
C ILE A 517 -23.99 9.60 -8.34
N TRP A 518 -23.42 10.80 -8.45
CA TRP A 518 -21.96 10.96 -8.48
C TRP A 518 -21.50 11.43 -7.11
N VAL A 519 -20.39 10.86 -6.64
CA VAL A 519 -19.71 11.28 -5.40
C VAL A 519 -18.29 11.67 -5.70
N ASN A 520 -17.89 12.82 -5.17
CA ASN A 520 -16.58 13.38 -5.41
C ASN A 520 -15.99 14.03 -4.16
N GLU A 521 -14.64 14.12 -4.12
CA GLU A 521 -13.91 14.85 -3.07
C GLU A 521 -14.29 14.42 -1.64
N LEU A 522 -14.36 13.09 -1.39
CA LEU A 522 -14.45 12.62 0.00
C LEU A 522 -13.17 12.97 0.73
N ARG A 523 -13.24 13.98 1.60
CA ARG A 523 -12.08 14.52 2.30
C ARG A 523 -12.38 14.87 3.75
N MET A 524 -11.37 14.74 4.57
CA MET A 524 -11.33 15.31 5.91
C MET A 524 -10.74 16.72 5.83
N SER A 525 -11.33 17.65 6.52
CA SER A 525 -10.91 19.06 6.50
C SER A 525 -10.79 19.63 7.90
N LYS A 526 -10.15 20.81 8.01
CA LYS A 526 -9.86 21.53 9.25
C LYS A 526 -9.09 20.63 10.23
N PHE A 527 -7.82 20.45 9.93
CA PHE A 527 -6.91 19.74 10.82
C PHE A 527 -6.95 20.32 12.24
N ASN A 528 -6.82 19.46 13.26
CA ASN A 528 -6.78 19.90 14.65
C ASN A 528 -5.41 20.51 14.97
N GLU A 529 -5.32 21.82 14.86
CA GLU A 529 -4.12 22.63 15.09
C GLU A 529 -3.94 22.99 16.58
N SER A 530 -4.45 22.15 17.52
CA SER A 530 -4.26 22.45 18.93
C SER A 530 -2.77 22.58 19.27
N ASP A 531 -2.42 23.71 19.91
CA ASP A 531 -1.05 24.02 20.28
C ASP A 531 -0.54 23.06 21.36
N GLY A 532 0.67 22.54 21.15
CA GLY A 532 1.40 21.80 22.15
C GLY A 532 2.62 22.58 22.62
N TRP A 533 2.96 22.46 23.87
CA TRP A 533 4.16 23.04 24.45
C TRP A 533 4.97 22.05 25.25
N ALA A 534 6.26 22.31 25.37
CA ALA A 534 7.14 21.55 26.23
C ALA A 534 8.00 22.47 27.08
N ALA A 535 8.29 22.02 28.27
CA ALA A 535 9.23 22.66 29.16
C ALA A 535 10.15 21.63 29.83
N MET A 536 11.42 21.98 29.98
CA MET A 536 12.38 21.17 30.70
C MET A 536 13.22 22.07 31.60
N GLY A 537 13.52 21.58 32.81
CA GLY A 537 14.37 22.25 33.76
C GLY A 537 15.35 21.26 34.39
N ASN A 538 16.57 21.73 34.65
CA ASN A 538 17.59 20.96 35.34
C ASN A 538 18.25 21.85 36.41
N LEU A 539 18.33 21.33 37.62
CA LEU A 539 19.02 21.94 38.75
C LEU A 539 20.09 20.97 39.27
N ALA A 540 21.34 21.41 39.23
CA ALA A 540 22.47 20.67 39.78
C ALA A 540 23.08 21.48 40.92
N VAL A 541 23.20 20.85 42.09
CA VAL A 541 23.79 21.47 43.28
C VAL A 541 25.00 20.65 43.71
N GLY A 542 26.16 21.28 43.78
CA GLY A 542 27.37 20.69 44.34
C GLY A 542 27.46 20.98 45.82
N LEU A 543 27.64 19.95 46.64
CA LEU A 543 27.76 20.02 48.11
C LEU A 543 29.22 19.89 48.55
N SER A 544 30.12 20.63 47.89
CA SER A 544 31.56 20.57 48.14
C SER A 544 32.10 19.13 48.11
N ASP A 545 32.71 18.64 49.14
CA ASP A 545 33.29 17.31 49.28
C ASP A 545 32.27 16.25 49.82
N ILE A 546 31.05 16.66 50.06
CA ILE A 546 29.97 15.78 50.52
C ILE A 546 29.30 15.09 49.37
N GLY A 547 29.12 15.78 48.21
CA GLY A 547 28.48 15.17 47.04
C GLY A 547 27.76 16.14 46.13
N SER A 548 26.74 15.62 45.41
CA SER A 548 25.91 16.38 44.50
C SER A 548 24.44 15.98 44.56
N LEU A 549 23.58 16.93 44.28
CA LEU A 549 22.14 16.73 44.09
C LEU A 549 21.78 17.19 42.67
N ASN A 550 21.02 16.38 41.98
CA ASN A 550 20.49 16.73 40.68
C ASN A 550 18.98 16.54 40.67
N PHE A 551 18.30 17.55 40.20
CA PHE A 551 16.85 17.50 39.96
C PHE A 551 16.58 17.91 38.52
N SER A 552 15.83 17.10 37.75
CA SER A 552 15.38 17.44 36.42
C SER A 552 13.89 17.16 36.24
N GLY A 553 13.23 18.02 35.52
CA GLY A 553 11.83 17.87 35.14
C GLY A 553 11.61 18.14 33.68
N ARG A 554 10.68 17.39 33.08
CA ARG A 554 10.23 17.55 31.70
C ARG A 554 8.72 17.42 31.64
N ILE A 555 8.09 18.35 30.97
CA ILE A 555 6.66 18.35 30.70
C ILE A 555 6.48 18.57 29.20
N GLU A 556 5.68 17.74 28.57
CA GLU A 556 5.24 17.89 27.18
C GLU A 556 3.73 17.70 27.16
N THR A 557 3.05 18.55 26.39
CA THR A 557 1.60 18.42 26.19
C THR A 557 1.27 17.80 24.84
N ALA A 558 0.09 17.20 24.77
CA ALA A 558 -0.44 16.69 23.49
C ALA A 558 -0.41 17.78 22.43
N GLY A 559 -0.03 17.43 21.20
CA GLY A 559 0.18 18.38 20.11
C GLY A 559 1.62 18.90 19.98
N TYR A 560 2.49 18.65 20.95
CA TYR A 560 3.91 18.98 20.84
C TYR A 560 4.64 18.01 19.92
N GLY A 561 5.54 18.56 19.09
CA GLY A 561 6.42 17.79 18.20
C GLY A 561 7.59 18.61 17.70
N SER A 562 8.64 18.00 17.20
CA SER A 562 9.77 18.69 16.58
C SER A 562 9.35 19.39 15.29
N LEU A 563 10.09 20.42 14.86
CA LEU A 563 9.86 21.14 13.61
C LEU A 563 9.96 20.24 12.36
N GLU A 564 10.71 19.16 12.45
CA GLU A 564 10.89 18.17 11.39
C GLU A 564 9.77 17.12 11.35
N SER A 565 8.98 17.01 12.42
CA SER A 565 7.88 16.04 12.49
C SER A 565 6.66 16.56 11.75
N ASN A 566 6.09 15.70 10.90
CA ASN A 566 4.78 15.97 10.31
C ASN A 566 3.74 16.22 11.41
N VAL A 567 2.82 17.12 11.18
CA VAL A 567 1.75 17.46 12.14
C VAL A 567 0.96 16.21 12.57
N MET A 568 0.79 15.25 11.67
CA MET A 568 0.14 13.97 11.95
C MET A 568 0.91 13.06 12.91
N ASN A 569 2.22 13.26 13.06
CA ASN A 569 3.09 12.46 13.93
C ASN A 569 3.33 13.11 15.29
N ARG A 570 2.61 14.19 15.62
CA ARG A 570 2.70 14.84 16.92
C ARG A 570 2.10 13.94 18.00
N ARG A 571 2.61 14.07 19.21
CA ARG A 571 2.12 13.31 20.35
C ARG A 571 0.65 13.60 20.65
N LEU A 572 -0.11 12.54 20.89
CA LEU A 572 -1.49 12.61 21.37
C LEU A 572 -1.56 12.32 22.89
N GLU A 573 -0.47 12.60 23.61
CA GLU A 573 -0.30 12.28 25.03
C GLU A 573 0.41 13.44 25.72
N ASP A 574 0.05 13.66 26.97
CA ASP A 574 0.81 14.50 27.90
C ASP A 574 1.89 13.67 28.60
N LEU A 575 3.13 14.13 28.60
CA LEU A 575 4.24 13.52 29.31
C LEU A 575 4.65 14.42 30.49
N ARG A 576 4.78 13.83 31.65
CA ARG A 576 5.38 14.44 32.84
C ARG A 576 6.46 13.53 33.39
N GLN A 577 7.68 14.02 33.43
CA GLN A 577 8.83 13.28 33.92
C GLN A 577 9.54 14.08 35.00
N MET A 578 9.82 13.43 36.12
CA MET A 578 10.59 14.01 37.22
C MET A 578 11.72 13.04 37.57
N ASN A 579 12.94 13.55 37.65
CA ASN A 579 14.11 12.78 38.05
C ASN A 579 14.80 13.51 39.19
N PHE A 580 15.07 12.79 40.23
CA PHE A 580 15.93 13.21 41.34
C PHE A 580 17.06 12.24 41.48
N SER A 581 18.30 12.74 41.58
CA SER A 581 19.44 11.88 41.87
C SER A 581 20.41 12.60 42.81
N THR A 582 21.03 11.81 43.66
CA THR A 582 22.05 12.30 44.59
C THR A 582 23.21 11.32 44.67
N ALA A 583 24.40 11.85 44.67
CA ALA A 583 25.64 11.12 44.94
C ALA A 583 26.28 11.74 46.20
N LEU A 584 26.36 10.99 47.28
CA LEU A 584 26.86 11.46 48.55
C LEU A 584 28.03 10.59 49.03
N GLU A 585 29.07 11.21 49.61
CA GLU A 585 30.10 10.52 50.35
C GLU A 585 29.73 10.48 51.82
N VAL A 586 28.94 9.45 52.22
CA VAL A 586 28.37 9.31 53.55
C VAL A 586 29.46 9.21 54.64
N GLY A 587 30.64 8.72 54.25
CA GLY A 587 31.81 8.65 55.12
C GLY A 587 32.23 10.00 55.71
N ARG A 588 31.88 11.13 55.04
CA ARG A 588 32.16 12.49 55.51
C ARG A 588 31.34 12.92 56.73
N PHE A 589 30.20 12.30 56.95
CA PHE A 589 29.35 12.56 58.13
C PHE A 589 29.85 11.79 59.38
N LEU A 590 30.84 10.92 59.23
CA LEU A 590 31.41 10.13 60.33
C LEU A 590 32.74 10.72 60.80
N PRO A 591 33.17 10.44 62.07
CA PRO A 591 34.44 10.97 62.60
C PRO A 591 35.61 10.65 61.67
N GLU A 592 36.45 11.63 61.33
CA GLU A 592 37.60 11.46 60.41
C GLU A 592 38.57 10.35 60.83
N LYS A 593 38.60 10.02 62.12
CA LYS A 593 39.42 8.91 62.64
C LYS A 593 39.00 7.55 62.14
N ALA A 594 37.73 7.38 61.72
CA ALA A 594 37.21 6.13 61.18
C ALA A 594 37.68 5.85 59.74
N LYS A 595 38.14 6.89 59.04
CA LYS A 595 38.64 6.78 57.65
C LYS A 595 37.71 6.02 56.70
N LEU A 596 36.39 6.09 56.92
CA LEU A 596 35.39 5.42 56.12
C LEU A 596 35.13 6.17 54.83
N GLN A 597 35.09 5.43 53.72
CA GLN A 597 34.70 5.89 52.43
C GLN A 597 33.43 5.11 52.04
N ILE A 598 32.28 5.79 51.93
CA ILE A 598 30.98 5.19 51.69
C ILE A 598 30.29 6.03 50.60
N PRO A 599 30.58 5.79 49.32
CA PRO A 599 29.88 6.46 48.24
C PRO A 599 28.45 5.90 48.11
N LEU A 600 27.49 6.78 48.29
CA LEU A 600 26.05 6.49 48.17
C LEU A 600 25.50 7.18 46.94
N TYR A 601 24.84 6.43 46.11
CA TYR A 601 24.04 6.96 45.02
C TYR A 601 22.57 6.59 45.23
N PHE A 602 21.70 7.56 45.11
CA PHE A 602 20.26 7.37 45.14
C PHE A 602 19.64 8.07 43.93
N SER A 603 18.71 7.41 43.23
CA SER A 603 17.91 8.05 42.20
C SER A 603 16.43 7.64 42.32
N TYR A 604 15.58 8.58 41.97
CA TYR A 604 14.15 8.43 41.88
C TYR A 604 13.68 9.05 40.58
N THR A 605 13.03 8.25 39.75
CA THR A 605 12.41 8.70 38.47
C THR A 605 10.93 8.38 38.52
N ASN A 606 10.12 9.35 38.18
CA ASN A 606 8.68 9.16 37.95
C ASN A 606 8.33 9.74 36.58
N GLU A 607 7.73 8.90 35.76
CA GLU A 607 7.23 9.26 34.46
C GLU A 607 5.75 8.93 34.37
N THR A 608 4.95 9.91 33.97
CA THR A 608 3.50 9.78 33.80
C THR A 608 3.14 10.19 32.40
N VAL A 609 2.52 9.29 31.66
CA VAL A 609 1.96 9.52 30.33
C VAL A 609 0.44 9.50 30.45
N SER A 610 -0.21 10.59 30.04
CA SER A 610 -1.67 10.75 30.07
C SER A 610 -2.17 10.89 28.64
N PRO A 611 -3.00 9.98 28.12
CA PRO A 611 -3.52 10.10 26.77
C PRO A 611 -4.45 11.31 26.65
N LYS A 612 -4.47 11.94 25.48
CA LYS A 612 -5.39 13.04 25.20
C LYS A 612 -6.86 12.58 25.24
N TYR A 613 -7.13 11.38 24.75
CA TYR A 613 -8.47 10.80 24.68
C TYR A 613 -8.67 9.74 25.76
N ASN A 614 -9.92 9.62 26.22
CA ASN A 614 -10.30 8.62 27.21
C ASN A 614 -10.22 7.20 26.63
N PRO A 615 -9.41 6.27 27.17
CA PRO A 615 -9.29 4.91 26.65
C PRO A 615 -10.60 4.11 26.64
N LEU A 616 -11.52 4.42 27.55
CA LEU A 616 -12.82 3.76 27.63
C LEU A 616 -13.84 4.30 26.62
N ASN A 617 -13.66 5.53 26.14
CA ASN A 617 -14.45 6.15 25.09
C ASN A 617 -13.55 7.05 24.24
N GLN A 618 -12.91 6.44 23.27
CA GLN A 618 -11.83 7.05 22.48
C GLN A 618 -12.24 8.28 21.67
N ASP A 619 -13.54 8.57 21.58
CA ASP A 619 -14.05 9.77 20.91
C ASP A 619 -14.07 11.02 21.82
N VAL A 620 -13.93 10.85 23.13
CA VAL A 620 -14.01 11.93 24.13
C VAL A 620 -12.61 12.24 24.67
N GLU A 621 -12.26 13.52 24.78
CA GLU A 621 -11.01 13.91 25.43
C GLU A 621 -11.03 13.53 26.92
N LEU A 622 -9.93 13.02 27.45
CA LEU A 622 -9.80 12.59 28.83
C LEU A 622 -10.08 13.74 29.81
N LYS A 623 -9.67 14.95 29.44
CA LYS A 623 -9.93 16.16 30.22
C LYS A 623 -11.43 16.41 30.40
N ASP A 624 -12.18 16.35 29.29
CA ASP A 624 -13.64 16.55 29.31
C ASP A 624 -14.36 15.45 30.08
N ALA A 625 -13.88 14.20 29.94
CA ALA A 625 -14.40 13.08 30.72
C ALA A 625 -14.19 13.29 32.22
N LEU A 626 -13.02 13.76 32.65
CA LEU A 626 -12.71 14.05 34.05
C LEU A 626 -13.50 15.25 34.59
N GLU A 627 -13.74 16.30 33.80
CA GLU A 627 -14.53 17.46 34.19
C GLU A 627 -16.00 17.12 34.46
N ASN A 628 -16.54 16.15 33.70
CA ASN A 628 -17.93 15.68 33.85
C ASN A 628 -18.15 14.78 35.10
N LEU A 629 -17.09 14.25 35.73
CA LEU A 629 -17.20 13.44 36.92
C LEU A 629 -17.23 14.35 38.18
N THR A 630 -18.21 14.09 39.04
CA THR A 630 -18.39 14.87 40.29
C THR A 630 -17.62 14.32 41.47
N SER A 631 -17.43 12.99 41.51
CA SER A 631 -16.74 12.28 42.59
C SER A 631 -15.22 12.25 42.39
N LYS A 632 -14.47 12.54 43.42
CA LYS A 632 -13.00 12.41 43.42
C LYS A 632 -12.57 10.94 43.18
N THR A 633 -13.29 9.99 43.78
CA THR A 633 -12.99 8.56 43.68
C THR A 633 -13.14 8.07 42.23
N GLU A 634 -14.16 8.54 41.50
CA GLU A 634 -14.38 8.21 40.10
C GLU A 634 -13.30 8.83 39.19
N ARG A 635 -12.87 10.07 39.48
CA ARG A 635 -11.76 10.72 38.79
C ARG A 635 -10.46 9.97 38.96
N ASP A 636 -10.13 9.60 40.21
CA ASP A 636 -8.92 8.83 40.51
C ASP A 636 -8.96 7.44 39.88
N SER A 637 -10.13 6.81 39.84
CA SER A 637 -10.35 5.53 39.14
C SER A 637 -10.13 5.67 37.64
N LEU A 638 -10.72 6.69 36.99
CA LEU A 638 -10.53 6.94 35.57
C LEU A 638 -9.07 7.25 35.21
N LEU A 639 -8.39 8.04 36.04
CA LEU A 639 -6.95 8.33 35.87
C LEU A 639 -6.11 7.06 35.97
N ASN A 640 -6.37 6.20 36.95
CA ASN A 640 -5.65 4.93 37.11
C ASN A 640 -5.90 3.95 35.93
N LEU A 641 -7.07 4.05 35.26
CA LEU A 641 -7.41 3.25 34.10
C LEU A 641 -6.85 3.83 32.79
N SER A 642 -6.48 5.10 32.79
CA SER A 642 -6.13 5.83 31.58
C SER A 642 -4.64 6.14 31.46
N GLN A 643 -3.95 6.34 32.56
CA GLN A 643 -2.55 6.78 32.61
C GLN A 643 -1.57 5.60 32.58
N GLU A 644 -0.43 5.81 31.97
CA GLU A 644 0.75 5.00 32.17
C GLU A 644 1.69 5.69 33.13
N VAL A 645 2.06 5.02 34.23
CA VAL A 645 2.99 5.54 35.22
C VAL A 645 4.13 4.55 35.39
N ASN A 646 5.33 5.06 35.28
CA ASN A 646 6.57 4.30 35.49
C ASN A 646 7.39 4.96 36.60
N THR A 647 7.56 4.27 37.70
CA THR A 647 8.36 4.73 38.84
C THR A 647 9.60 3.85 39.01
N SER A 648 10.77 4.46 39.00
CA SER A 648 12.02 3.74 39.24
C SER A 648 12.77 4.33 40.43
N LYS A 649 13.24 3.48 41.31
CA LYS A 649 14.08 3.82 42.46
C LYS A 649 15.37 3.04 42.38
N SER A 650 16.47 3.71 42.57
CA SER A 650 17.78 3.06 42.63
C SER A 650 18.53 3.56 43.86
N PHE A 651 19.07 2.62 44.60
CA PHE A 651 19.95 2.86 45.72
C PHE A 651 21.21 2.03 45.53
N ASN A 652 22.37 2.69 45.62
CA ASN A 652 23.63 2.03 45.37
C ASN A 652 24.70 2.54 46.33
N ILE A 653 25.30 1.64 47.06
CA ILE A 653 26.55 1.86 47.79
C ILE A 653 27.64 1.06 47.07
N SER A 654 28.58 1.75 46.44
CA SER A 654 29.64 1.09 45.64
C SER A 654 30.98 1.20 46.32
N ASN A 655 31.68 0.06 46.46
CA ASN A 655 33.05 0.03 46.96
C ASN A 655 33.22 0.70 48.36
N ALA A 656 32.25 0.55 49.24
CA ALA A 656 32.38 1.03 50.64
C ALA A 656 33.58 0.33 51.28
N ARG A 657 34.46 1.11 51.84
CA ARG A 657 35.73 0.63 52.43
C ARG A 657 36.25 1.50 53.57
N ILE A 658 37.13 0.91 54.35
CA ILE A 658 37.95 1.64 55.32
C ILE A 658 39.29 2.06 54.62
N ASN A 659 39.48 3.36 54.47
CA ASN A 659 40.66 3.90 53.72
C ASN A 659 41.82 4.21 54.67
N ILE A 660 42.25 3.21 55.38
CA ILE A 660 43.43 3.30 56.26
C ILE A 660 44.68 2.85 55.46
N ARG A 661 45.66 3.72 55.28
CA ARG A 661 46.94 3.37 54.69
C ARG A 661 47.93 2.94 55.79
N SER A 662 48.13 1.63 55.92
CA SER A 662 49.18 1.08 56.80
C SER A 662 50.57 1.26 56.15
N LYS A 663 51.60 1.56 56.94
CA LYS A 663 52.98 1.58 56.49
C LYS A 663 53.45 0.17 56.12
N LYS A 664 52.85 -0.86 56.69
CA LYS A 664 53.06 -2.27 56.36
C LYS A 664 51.73 -2.95 56.18
N PRO A 665 51.19 -3.00 54.95
CA PRO A 665 49.91 -3.65 54.71
C PRO A 665 49.96 -5.14 55.09
N GLN A 666 48.91 -5.58 55.78
CA GLN A 666 48.77 -6.98 56.19
C GLN A 666 47.55 -7.60 55.50
N PHE A 667 47.58 -8.92 55.29
CA PHE A 667 46.47 -9.62 54.60
C PHE A 667 45.16 -9.52 55.38
N TYR A 668 45.15 -9.34 56.65
CA TYR A 668 43.97 -9.19 57.51
C TYR A 668 43.48 -7.73 57.68
N ASP A 669 44.12 -6.77 57.04
CA ASP A 669 43.73 -5.37 57.12
C ASP A 669 42.29 -5.13 56.63
N PRO A 670 41.46 -4.40 57.40
CA PRO A 670 40.09 -4.05 56.92
C PRO A 670 40.06 -3.26 55.61
N ALA A 671 41.15 -2.57 55.26
CA ALA A 671 41.27 -1.82 54.04
C ALA A 671 41.30 -2.68 52.75
N ASN A 672 41.54 -3.99 52.91
CA ASN A 672 41.52 -4.95 51.78
C ASN A 672 40.12 -5.36 51.36
N TRP A 673 39.14 -5.05 52.19
CA TRP A 673 37.73 -5.38 51.96
C TRP A 673 36.98 -4.21 51.37
N ARG A 674 36.13 -4.53 50.37
CA ARG A 674 35.19 -3.60 49.72
C ARG A 674 33.82 -4.22 49.77
N PHE A 675 32.82 -3.39 50.04
CA PHE A 675 31.43 -3.80 50.10
C PHE A 675 30.66 -2.99 49.04
N THR A 676 29.83 -3.68 48.27
CA THR A 676 28.93 -3.08 47.28
C THR A 676 27.52 -3.59 47.53
N TYR A 677 26.56 -2.70 47.58
CA TYR A 677 25.14 -3.04 47.63
C TYR A 677 24.37 -2.19 46.63
N ALA A 678 23.60 -2.83 45.76
CA ALA A 678 22.72 -2.15 44.83
C ALA A 678 21.29 -2.67 44.98
N TYR A 679 20.35 -1.78 44.97
CA TYR A 679 18.92 -2.04 44.94
C TYR A 679 18.28 -1.22 43.84
N ILE A 680 17.52 -1.88 42.95
CA ILE A 680 16.74 -1.24 41.91
C ILE A 680 15.32 -1.77 42.01
N GLU A 681 14.37 -0.86 42.02
CA GLU A 681 12.93 -1.16 41.97
C GLU A 681 12.31 -0.37 40.82
N SER A 682 11.60 -1.06 39.99
CA SER A 682 10.77 -0.46 38.93
C SER A 682 9.34 -0.94 39.11
N ASP A 683 8.41 -0.01 39.12
CA ASP A 683 6.97 -0.26 39.25
C ASP A 683 6.24 0.49 38.14
N LYS A 684 5.56 -0.28 37.28
CA LYS A 684 4.87 0.26 36.10
C LYS A 684 3.40 -0.15 36.15
N TYR A 685 2.50 0.80 35.84
CA TYR A 685 1.11 0.53 35.54
C TYR A 685 0.71 1.20 34.23
N THR A 686 -0.19 0.50 33.52
CA THR A 686 -0.79 0.95 32.27
C THR A 686 -2.29 0.64 32.29
N PRO A 687 -3.06 1.09 31.30
CA PRO A 687 -4.46 0.68 31.16
C PRO A 687 -4.68 -0.84 31.19
N GLU A 688 -3.74 -1.64 30.65
CA GLU A 688 -3.83 -3.10 30.55
C GLU A 688 -3.15 -3.83 31.71
N ILE A 689 -2.18 -3.19 32.35
CA ILE A 689 -1.36 -3.78 33.42
C ILE A 689 -1.68 -3.06 34.70
N GLU A 690 -2.25 -3.77 35.69
CA GLU A 690 -2.52 -3.22 36.99
C GLU A 690 -1.24 -2.95 37.78
N GLN A 691 -0.25 -3.82 37.64
CA GLN A 691 1.07 -3.64 38.21
C GLN A 691 2.10 -4.53 37.53
N ASP A 692 3.24 -3.95 37.19
CA ASP A 692 4.45 -4.67 36.76
C ASP A 692 5.62 -4.20 37.60
N MET A 693 5.93 -5.00 38.65
CA MET A 693 6.95 -4.67 39.63
C MET A 693 8.17 -5.56 39.44
N ASN A 694 9.31 -4.93 39.25
CA ASN A 694 10.60 -5.58 39.16
C ASN A 694 11.55 -5.04 40.25
N LYS A 695 12.10 -5.96 41.04
CA LYS A 695 13.08 -5.63 42.09
C LYS A 695 14.35 -6.42 41.86
N SER A 696 15.47 -5.72 41.85
CA SER A 696 16.80 -6.32 41.76
C SER A 696 17.68 -5.88 42.93
N GLN A 697 18.27 -6.83 43.59
CA GLN A 697 19.19 -6.62 44.69
C GLN A 697 20.50 -7.32 44.38
N ARG A 698 21.58 -6.61 44.57
CA ARG A 698 22.93 -7.16 44.43
C ARG A 698 23.76 -6.76 45.63
N ALA A 699 24.33 -7.75 46.27
CA ALA A 699 25.35 -7.54 47.31
C ALA A 699 26.67 -8.17 46.86
N ALA A 700 27.77 -7.48 46.99
CA ALA A 700 29.08 -8.01 46.63
C ALA A 700 30.10 -7.64 47.70
N ILE A 701 30.97 -8.58 48.01
CA ILE A 701 32.10 -8.43 48.88
C ILE A 701 33.36 -8.79 48.10
N ASP A 702 34.26 -7.83 47.98
CA ASP A 702 35.54 -7.97 47.31
C ASP A 702 36.66 -7.85 48.34
N TYR A 703 37.55 -8.81 48.33
CA TYR A 703 38.78 -8.77 49.05
C TYR A 703 39.95 -8.77 48.05
N SER A 704 40.93 -7.90 48.29
CA SER A 704 42.13 -7.83 47.43
C SER A 704 43.35 -7.48 48.27
N PHE A 705 44.36 -8.32 48.22
CA PHE A 705 45.62 -8.09 48.89
C PHE A 705 46.79 -8.39 47.94
N ASN A 706 47.79 -7.49 47.93
CA ASN A 706 49.00 -7.63 47.13
C ASN A 706 50.19 -7.93 48.07
N PHE A 707 50.80 -9.08 47.91
CA PHE A 707 51.93 -9.53 48.75
C PHE A 707 53.24 -8.79 48.48
N ASN A 708 53.40 -8.19 47.31
CA ASN A 708 54.64 -7.55 46.86
C ASN A 708 55.86 -8.45 47.09
N PRO A 709 55.86 -9.69 46.58
CA PRO A 709 56.90 -10.66 46.86
C PRO A 709 58.25 -10.18 46.29
N GLN A 710 59.32 -10.38 47.09
CA GLN A 710 60.68 -10.20 46.56
C GLN A 710 61.01 -11.43 45.69
N PRO A 711 61.62 -11.23 44.54
CA PRO A 711 62.07 -12.34 43.72
C PRO A 711 63.21 -13.08 44.41
N TRP A 712 63.18 -14.38 44.29
CA TRP A 712 64.34 -15.19 44.63
C TRP A 712 65.33 -15.14 43.47
N GLU A 713 66.53 -14.58 43.73
CA GLU A 713 67.58 -14.33 42.74
C GLU A 713 68.80 -15.18 43.09
N PRO A 714 68.83 -16.49 42.81
CA PRO A 714 69.82 -17.44 43.33
C PRO A 714 71.21 -17.18 42.82
N PHE A 715 71.34 -16.53 41.68
CA PHE A 715 72.61 -16.37 41.01
C PHE A 715 73.19 -14.93 41.08
N LYS A 716 72.45 -13.99 41.64
CA LYS A 716 72.83 -12.55 41.66
C LYS A 716 74.11 -12.25 42.35
N ASN A 717 74.48 -12.97 43.41
CA ASN A 717 75.64 -12.72 44.24
C ASN A 717 76.87 -13.55 43.82
N ILE A 718 76.81 -14.34 42.74
CA ILE A 718 77.92 -15.16 42.27
C ILE A 718 78.81 -14.34 41.41
N LYS A 719 80.00 -13.94 41.95
CA LYS A 719 80.95 -13.05 41.27
C LYS A 719 81.42 -13.55 39.91
N SER A 720 81.45 -14.82 39.70
CA SER A 720 81.86 -15.42 38.42
C SER A 720 80.84 -15.25 37.29
N LEU A 721 79.58 -15.03 37.61
CA LEU A 721 78.44 -14.83 36.67
C LEU A 721 78.17 -13.36 36.35
N ASN A 722 78.89 -12.41 36.96
CA ASN A 722 78.75 -10.97 36.69
C ASN A 722 79.39 -10.48 35.38
N LYS A 723 79.79 -11.38 34.55
CA LYS A 723 80.31 -11.04 33.19
C LYS A 723 79.17 -10.85 32.22
N PRO A 724 79.28 -9.90 31.24
CA PRO A 724 78.20 -9.62 30.28
C PRO A 724 77.64 -10.86 29.57
N ALA A 725 78.45 -11.87 29.30
CA ALA A 725 78.08 -13.11 28.62
C ALA A 725 77.13 -14.00 29.48
N PHE A 726 77.13 -13.83 30.81
CA PHE A 726 76.30 -14.62 31.72
C PHE A 726 75.21 -13.84 32.36
N LYS A 727 74.90 -12.64 31.84
CA LYS A 727 73.85 -11.75 32.37
C LYS A 727 72.52 -12.39 32.43
N ILE A 728 72.09 -13.21 31.48
CA ILE A 728 70.84 -13.93 31.48
C ILE A 728 70.73 -14.88 32.70
N ILE A 729 71.88 -15.47 33.14
CA ILE A 729 71.90 -16.38 34.28
C ILE A 729 71.91 -15.58 35.57
N SER A 730 72.70 -14.49 35.67
CA SER A 730 72.77 -13.64 36.83
C SER A 730 71.46 -12.91 37.14
N ASP A 731 70.74 -12.52 36.09
CA ASP A 731 69.44 -11.81 36.24
C ASP A 731 68.27 -12.79 36.38
N PHE A 732 68.50 -14.08 36.41
CA PHE A 732 67.47 -15.08 36.63
C PHE A 732 66.81 -14.88 37.96
N ASN A 733 65.48 -14.72 37.98
CA ASN A 733 64.67 -14.51 39.17
C ASN A 733 63.36 -15.31 39.06
N ILE A 734 62.90 -15.76 40.20
CA ILE A 734 61.65 -16.48 40.34
C ILE A 734 60.81 -15.89 41.45
N TYR A 735 59.57 -15.60 41.14
CA TYR A 735 58.57 -15.27 42.13
C TYR A 735 57.86 -16.54 42.56
N TYR A 736 58.19 -17.12 43.70
CA TYR A 736 57.60 -18.38 44.20
C TYR A 736 56.38 -18.15 45.13
N LEU A 737 56.11 -16.87 45.51
CA LEU A 737 54.93 -16.50 46.25
C LEU A 737 53.91 -15.83 45.32
N PRO A 738 52.61 -15.99 45.56
CA PRO A 738 51.60 -15.29 44.78
C PRO A 738 51.79 -13.76 44.89
N SER A 739 51.61 -13.05 43.79
CA SER A 739 51.71 -11.58 43.78
C SER A 739 50.47 -10.93 44.41
N SER A 740 49.31 -11.55 44.28
CA SER A 740 48.05 -11.08 44.86
C SER A 740 47.11 -12.25 45.19
N ILE A 741 46.23 -11.99 46.16
CA ILE A 741 45.05 -12.82 46.42
C ILE A 741 43.87 -11.91 46.23
N ASN A 742 42.95 -12.36 45.41
CA ASN A 742 41.65 -11.70 45.19
C ASN A 742 40.56 -12.67 45.47
N PHE A 743 39.60 -12.27 46.27
CA PHE A 743 38.35 -13.00 46.53
C PHE A 743 37.19 -12.10 46.21
N ASN A 744 36.30 -12.56 45.36
CA ASN A 744 35.06 -11.86 45.01
C ASN A 744 33.88 -12.79 45.22
N THR A 745 32.88 -12.32 45.92
CA THR A 745 31.61 -13.00 46.06
C THR A 745 30.48 -12.02 45.79
N ASN A 746 29.48 -12.48 45.07
CA ASN A 746 28.30 -11.67 44.82
C ASN A 746 27.02 -12.51 45.01
N LEU A 747 26.01 -11.86 45.52
CA LEU A 747 24.67 -12.38 45.68
C LEU A 747 23.71 -11.48 44.87
N ASN A 748 23.03 -12.08 43.91
CA ASN A 748 22.02 -11.41 43.13
C ASN A 748 20.65 -12.00 43.48
N ARG A 749 19.68 -11.15 43.76
CA ARG A 749 18.28 -11.52 43.96
C ARG A 749 17.40 -10.69 43.04
N GLN A 750 16.54 -11.38 42.31
CA GLN A 750 15.55 -10.75 41.43
C GLN A 750 14.15 -11.19 41.87
N TYR A 751 13.22 -10.27 41.82
CA TYR A 751 11.80 -10.49 42.04
C TYR A 751 11.05 -9.75 40.96
N SER A 752 10.17 -10.47 40.23
CA SER A 752 9.30 -9.90 39.20
C SER A 752 7.87 -10.33 39.48
N GLN A 753 6.94 -9.41 39.40
CA GLN A 753 5.53 -9.67 39.53
C GLN A 753 4.77 -8.82 38.50
N THR A 754 4.00 -9.49 37.64
CA THR A 754 3.12 -8.81 36.70
C THR A 754 1.68 -9.20 37.00
N LYS A 755 0.81 -8.20 37.20
CA LYS A 755 -0.62 -8.36 37.38
C LYS A 755 -1.35 -7.69 36.25
N LEU A 756 -2.00 -8.50 35.42
CA LEU A 756 -2.80 -8.02 34.30
C LEU A 756 -4.20 -7.58 34.77
N ARG A 757 -4.73 -6.56 34.15
CA ARG A 757 -6.08 -6.07 34.39
C ARG A 757 -7.02 -6.80 33.45
N SER A 758 -8.05 -7.46 33.97
CA SER A 758 -9.10 -8.07 33.16
C SER A 758 -10.14 -7.01 32.80
N LEU A 759 -10.14 -6.58 31.57
CA LEU A 759 -11.13 -5.63 31.05
C LEU A 759 -12.49 -6.30 30.76
N GLU A 760 -12.55 -7.64 30.67
CA GLU A 760 -13.78 -8.39 30.36
C GLU A 760 -14.71 -8.59 31.57
N THR A 761 -14.20 -8.48 32.79
CA THR A 761 -15.02 -8.67 34.00
C THR A 761 -15.42 -7.41 34.72
N SER A 762 -14.99 -6.26 34.25
CA SER A 762 -15.52 -4.99 34.69
C SER A 762 -16.76 -4.60 33.86
N SER A 763 -17.88 -5.32 34.02
CA SER A 763 -19.16 -4.63 34.07
C SER A 763 -19.04 -3.67 35.27
N VAL A 764 -18.32 -2.58 35.06
CA VAL A 764 -18.45 -1.43 35.91
C VAL A 764 -19.86 -0.94 35.64
N ASP A 765 -20.78 -1.35 36.49
CA ASP A 765 -21.98 -0.58 36.75
C ASP A 765 -21.47 0.82 37.11
N ILE A 766 -21.30 1.67 36.11
CA ILE A 766 -21.19 3.10 36.32
C ILE A 766 -22.61 3.55 36.57
N SER A 767 -23.00 3.37 37.84
CA SER A 767 -24.23 3.97 38.40
C SER A 767 -24.05 5.48 38.48
#